data_a9eab17a7cb5bc7367b4c1fb1eb8a880
#
_entry.id   a9eab17a7cb5bc7367b4c1fb1eb8a880
#
_cell.length_a   1.000
_cell.length_b   1.000
_cell.length_c   1.000
_cell.angle_alpha   90.00
_cell.angle_beta   90.00
_cell.angle_gamma   90.00
#
_symmetry.space_group_name_H-M   'P 1'
#
loop_
_entity.id
_entity.type
_entity.pdbx_description
1 polymer ?
#
loop_
_entity_poly.entity_id
_entity_poly.type
_entity_poly.pdbx_seq_one_letter_code
_entity_poly.pdbx_strand_id
1 'polypeptide(L)'
;MAALPLGKQGGPANCLGRDRLGLENRMQGGTYGGKSLDSKPSSCPSMATTDAASTSSGQPGAGTGWTVADSAALYGVDQWGDPYFSVNERGHVQVRPQGGQGPVLDLVELVKGLQGRNLSLPLLIRFDNILEDRLKRLNQAFEQAIHTYNYPGHYQGVFPVKCNQQRHVVEQLMESGRRWHFGLEAGSKAELLIALSLLDDPKALLICNGYKDQRYIETAILARRLGRQPVVVIEQPDELDRIIAASQELGAAPLIGIRAKLSARSTGRWGSSVGDKAKFGLAIPDVLATVEALRKANLLSELKLLHFHIGSQINDIGVLKDALQESGQIYASLSQLGAPMGYLDVGGGLGVDYDGSRTATAASKNYSLQNYANDVVATIKECCEPLGIPVPTLVSESGRAIASHFSVLIFDVLGTGTVPRSIPTTSDAEPLTVRNLRETLNTLISLEKQCNGSTDQPLTAQRKLEKLQEAWNDAIKFKEDTLAAFRLGYLNLTERAVAEQLTWACAAQIAIQLPQTGIPEDLKALRSALAKTYYANISIFRSAPDTWAIDQLFPVMPIHRLDERPEELGSFADLTCDSDGKLERFIDNGKSKSLLELHSFKEGEPYWIGMFLAGAYQEVMGNLHNLFGSTNAVNISLNEDGAYRLDHVVKGDTNAQVLEIMEHNPEELLERLRIASETAIRSGQLEINDASLLMDHLESSLRQTTYLNHQ
;
A
#
# COMPACT_ATOMS: atom_id res chain seq x y z
N MET A 1 -24.42 32.91 38.10
CA MET A 1 -25.58 32.77 39.03
C MET A 1 -26.22 31.43 38.75
N ALA A 2 -26.21 30.61 39.58
CA ALA A 2 -26.70 29.54 40.41
C ALA A 2 -26.39 28.20 39.75
N ALA A 3 -25.49 27.36 40.22
CA ALA A 3 -25.38 26.63 41.49
C ALA A 3 -26.13 25.27 41.39
N LEU A 4 -25.31 24.24 41.38
CA LEU A 4 -25.39 22.80 41.63
C LEU A 4 -26.48 22.32 42.65
N PRO A 5 -26.79 20.99 42.75
CA PRO A 5 -25.85 20.14 43.46
C PRO A 5 -25.69 18.67 43.00
N LEU A 6 -24.57 18.16 43.45
CA LEU A 6 -24.06 16.79 43.58
C LEU A 6 -24.98 15.79 44.30
N GLY A 7 -24.91 14.54 43.91
CA GLY A 7 -25.39 13.38 44.67
C GLY A 7 -24.53 12.15 44.41
N LYS A 8 -23.91 11.67 45.47
CA LYS A 8 -22.89 10.62 45.58
C LYS A 8 -23.48 9.19 45.69
N GLN A 9 -22.60 8.24 45.28
CA GLN A 9 -22.21 6.98 45.95
C GLN A 9 -22.84 5.66 45.48
N GLY A 10 -21.93 4.70 45.20
CA GLY A 10 -22.16 3.28 45.43
C GLY A 10 -21.37 2.36 44.48
N GLY A 11 -20.15 2.01 44.82
CA GLY A 11 -19.56 0.73 44.46
C GLY A 11 -19.59 -0.19 45.69
N PRO A 12 -18.96 -1.36 45.71
CA PRO A 12 -18.46 -2.29 44.69
C PRO A 12 -18.95 -3.73 44.90
N ALA A 13 -18.63 -4.71 44.03
CA ALA A 13 -18.23 -6.06 44.47
C ALA A 13 -18.05 -7.05 43.33
N ASN A 14 -16.88 -7.67 43.38
CA ASN A 14 -16.43 -8.95 42.86
C ASN A 14 -17.46 -10.08 42.76
N CYS A 15 -17.25 -10.98 41.74
CA CYS A 15 -16.96 -12.41 41.96
C CYS A 15 -16.87 -13.15 40.63
N LEU A 16 -15.71 -13.69 40.36
CA LEU A 16 -15.31 -15.09 40.05
C LEU A 16 -16.43 -16.07 39.64
N GLY A 17 -16.13 -16.79 38.55
CA GLY A 17 -16.80 -18.04 38.19
C GLY A 17 -16.29 -18.62 36.86
N ARG A 18 -15.31 -19.50 36.94
CA ARG A 18 -14.97 -20.51 35.92
C ARG A 18 -16.15 -21.46 35.77
N ASP A 19 -16.39 -21.94 34.56
CA ASP A 19 -16.52 -23.39 34.36
C ASP A 19 -16.37 -23.78 32.86
N ARG A 20 -15.54 -24.81 32.67
CA ARG A 20 -15.41 -25.63 31.48
C ARG A 20 -16.45 -26.72 31.48
N LEU A 21 -16.96 -27.09 30.32
CA LEU A 21 -17.47 -28.42 29.89
C LEU A 21 -17.61 -28.31 28.37
N GLY A 22 -17.04 -28.99 27.49
CA GLY A 22 -16.62 -30.37 27.39
C GLY A 22 -17.76 -31.29 26.93
N LEU A 23 -17.94 -31.50 25.62
CA LEU A 23 -18.63 -32.70 25.12
C LEU A 23 -18.13 -33.08 23.71
N GLU A 24 -17.45 -34.19 23.73
CA GLU A 24 -17.10 -35.02 22.57
C GLU A 24 -18.29 -35.88 22.08
N ASN A 25 -18.12 -36.33 20.82
CA ASN A 25 -18.64 -37.58 20.23
C ASN A 25 -20.01 -37.52 19.54
N ARG A 26 -20.18 -38.06 18.36
CA ARG A 26 -19.77 -39.36 17.77
C ARG A 26 -20.11 -39.42 16.28
N MET A 27 -19.31 -40.18 15.59
CA MET A 27 -19.51 -40.73 14.23
C MET A 27 -20.76 -41.60 14.07
N GLN A 28 -21.27 -41.62 12.84
CA GLN A 28 -21.78 -42.77 12.10
C GLN A 28 -22.09 -42.26 10.69
N GLY A 29 -21.60 -42.71 9.58
CA GLY A 29 -21.46 -44.03 9.07
C GLY A 29 -22.66 -44.36 8.16
N GLY A 30 -22.54 -44.15 6.81
CA GLY A 30 -23.55 -44.54 5.86
C GLY A 30 -22.98 -44.60 4.42
N THR A 31 -22.54 -45.77 4.03
CA THR A 31 -22.14 -46.19 2.68
C THR A 31 -23.36 -46.48 1.80
N TYR A 32 -23.36 -45.97 0.56
CA TYR A 32 -23.99 -46.57 -0.63
C TYR A 32 -23.21 -46.04 -1.83
N GLY A 33 -22.51 -46.77 -2.62
CA GLY A 33 -22.95 -47.85 -3.49
C GLY A 33 -22.80 -47.35 -4.92
N GLY A 34 -21.70 -47.72 -5.63
CA GLY A 34 -21.31 -47.23 -6.94
C GLY A 34 -22.17 -47.74 -8.10
N LYS A 35 -22.05 -47.05 -9.21
CA LYS A 35 -22.11 -47.68 -10.56
C LYS A 35 -21.28 -46.86 -11.53
N SER A 36 -20.29 -47.53 -12.07
CA SER A 36 -19.48 -47.15 -13.23
C SER A 36 -20.31 -47.14 -14.51
N LEU A 37 -20.09 -46.17 -15.38
CA LEU A 37 -20.34 -46.31 -16.80
C LEU A 37 -19.16 -45.69 -17.56
N ASP A 38 -18.42 -46.58 -18.19
CA ASP A 38 -17.41 -46.34 -19.20
C ASP A 38 -18.05 -45.71 -20.47
N SER A 39 -17.43 -44.73 -21.03
CA SER A 39 -17.43 -44.50 -22.47
C SER A 39 -16.21 -43.69 -22.89
N LYS A 40 -15.40 -44.32 -23.71
CA LYS A 40 -14.18 -43.79 -24.35
C LYS A 40 -14.50 -42.89 -25.54
N PRO A 41 -13.50 -42.17 -26.03
CA PRO A 41 -13.65 -40.89 -26.73
C PRO A 41 -13.59 -41.01 -28.27
N SER A 42 -14.17 -40.02 -28.93
CA SER A 42 -13.99 -39.78 -30.35
C SER A 42 -12.88 -38.77 -30.62
N SER A 43 -11.99 -39.13 -31.48
CA SER A 43 -10.83 -38.43 -32.02
C SER A 43 -11.20 -37.18 -32.80
N CYS A 44 -10.44 -36.12 -32.66
CA CYS A 44 -10.30 -35.06 -33.65
C CYS A 44 -8.85 -34.54 -33.72
N PRO A 45 -8.41 -33.98 -34.87
CA PRO A 45 -7.08 -34.14 -35.37
C PRO A 45 -6.09 -33.06 -34.92
N SER A 46 -4.81 -33.48 -34.95
CA SER A 46 -3.61 -32.68 -34.73
C SER A 46 -3.50 -31.45 -35.61
N MET A 47 -3.20 -30.30 -35.00
CA MET A 47 -2.54 -29.19 -35.68
C MET A 47 -1.19 -28.89 -35.00
N ALA A 48 -0.25 -28.59 -35.87
CA ALA A 48 1.17 -28.52 -35.71
C ALA A 48 1.70 -27.81 -34.48
N THR A 49 2.66 -28.46 -33.86
CA THR A 49 3.61 -27.89 -32.89
C THR A 49 4.56 -26.90 -33.57
N THR A 50 4.53 -25.65 -33.13
CA THR A 50 5.66 -24.74 -33.27
C THR A 50 6.42 -24.73 -31.94
N ASP A 51 7.72 -24.91 -32.05
CA ASP A 51 8.70 -25.04 -30.99
C ASP A 51 8.57 -23.94 -29.93
N ALA A 52 8.24 -24.35 -28.70
CA ALA A 52 8.46 -23.55 -27.51
C ALA A 52 9.93 -23.71 -27.09
N ALA A 53 10.69 -22.65 -27.22
CA ALA A 53 12.02 -22.54 -26.68
C ALA A 53 12.01 -22.82 -25.18
N SER A 54 12.67 -23.89 -24.78
CA SER A 54 12.98 -24.25 -23.40
C SER A 54 13.89 -23.15 -22.82
N THR A 55 13.37 -22.29 -21.96
CA THR A 55 14.20 -21.49 -21.07
C THR A 55 14.83 -22.40 -20.03
N SER A 56 16.05 -22.80 -20.29
CA SER A 56 16.93 -23.41 -19.31
C SER A 56 17.17 -22.43 -18.17
N SER A 57 16.82 -22.80 -16.96
CA SER A 57 17.33 -22.20 -15.72
C SER A 57 18.83 -22.43 -15.65
N GLY A 58 19.62 -21.54 -16.25
CA GLY A 58 21.07 -21.53 -16.14
C GLY A 58 21.45 -21.12 -14.72
N GLN A 59 22.15 -21.99 -14.01
CA GLN A 59 22.95 -21.60 -12.85
C GLN A 59 23.93 -20.51 -13.28
N PRO A 60 24.16 -19.45 -12.48
CA PRO A 60 25.19 -18.47 -12.79
C PRO A 60 26.56 -19.17 -12.70
N GLY A 61 27.22 -19.28 -13.87
CA GLY A 61 28.59 -19.72 -13.99
C GLY A 61 29.50 -18.70 -13.28
N ALA A 62 30.49 -19.19 -12.53
CA ALA A 62 31.58 -18.40 -11.99
C ALA A 62 32.32 -17.69 -13.13
N GLY A 63 32.13 -16.34 -13.25
CA GLY A 63 32.90 -15.57 -14.25
C GLY A 63 32.30 -14.28 -14.82
N THR A 64 31.07 -13.91 -14.52
CA THR A 64 30.52 -12.62 -14.92
C THR A 64 30.27 -11.74 -13.70
N GLY A 65 30.83 -10.53 -13.68
CA GLY A 65 30.55 -9.53 -12.64
C GLY A 65 29.05 -9.23 -12.54
N TRP A 66 28.58 -8.72 -11.40
CA TRP A 66 27.19 -8.29 -11.19
C TRP A 66 26.84 -7.19 -12.19
N THR A 67 25.63 -7.21 -12.72
CA THR A 67 25.15 -6.29 -13.74
C THR A 67 23.86 -5.58 -13.30
N VAL A 68 23.53 -4.48 -13.96
CA VAL A 68 22.25 -3.77 -13.75
C VAL A 68 21.04 -4.65 -14.06
N ALA A 69 21.17 -5.61 -14.97
CA ALA A 69 20.12 -6.57 -15.31
C ALA A 69 19.86 -7.54 -14.13
N ASP A 70 20.92 -7.94 -13.41
CA ASP A 70 20.78 -8.78 -12.21
C ASP A 70 20.01 -8.04 -11.11
N SER A 71 20.29 -6.74 -10.91
CA SER A 71 19.55 -5.89 -9.97
C SER A 71 18.10 -5.67 -10.42
N ALA A 72 17.85 -5.41 -11.70
CA ALA A 72 16.51 -5.26 -12.24
C ALA A 72 15.66 -6.53 -12.02
N ALA A 73 16.25 -7.71 -12.24
CA ALA A 73 15.63 -9.00 -11.97
C ALA A 73 15.41 -9.25 -10.46
N LEU A 74 16.41 -8.90 -9.62
CA LEU A 74 16.34 -9.07 -8.17
C LEU A 74 15.18 -8.30 -7.53
N TYR A 75 14.99 -7.04 -7.95
CA TYR A 75 13.93 -6.17 -7.44
C TYR A 75 12.65 -6.22 -8.28
N GLY A 76 12.62 -7.00 -9.36
CA GLY A 76 11.45 -7.18 -10.23
C GLY A 76 11.01 -5.92 -10.98
N VAL A 77 11.94 -4.98 -11.24
CA VAL A 77 11.60 -3.66 -11.81
C VAL A 77 10.93 -3.77 -13.17
N ASP A 78 11.40 -4.67 -14.03
CA ASP A 78 10.84 -4.88 -15.38
C ASP A 78 9.43 -5.47 -15.37
N GLN A 79 8.95 -5.90 -14.21
CA GLN A 79 7.61 -6.47 -14.01
C GLN A 79 6.64 -5.42 -13.43
N TRP A 80 6.86 -4.97 -12.19
CA TRP A 80 5.98 -3.98 -11.56
C TRP A 80 6.18 -2.57 -12.11
N GLY A 81 7.35 -2.27 -12.65
CA GLY A 81 7.71 -0.95 -13.18
C GLY A 81 7.20 -0.68 -14.60
N ASP A 82 6.86 -1.72 -15.36
CA ASP A 82 6.35 -1.58 -16.73
C ASP A 82 5.04 -0.77 -16.78
N PRO A 83 4.97 0.25 -17.62
CA PRO A 83 5.91 0.74 -18.61
C PRO A 83 6.72 1.97 -18.17
N TYR A 84 6.73 2.33 -16.88
CA TYR A 84 7.21 3.64 -16.41
C TYR A 84 8.59 3.61 -15.78
N PHE A 85 8.97 2.51 -15.09
CA PHE A 85 10.21 2.43 -14.32
C PHE A 85 11.15 1.36 -14.89
N SER A 86 12.44 1.67 -14.92
CA SER A 86 13.51 0.74 -15.34
C SER A 86 14.83 1.15 -14.70
N VAL A 87 15.89 0.35 -14.89
CA VAL A 87 17.25 0.65 -14.42
C VAL A 87 18.12 1.02 -15.64
N ASN A 88 18.90 2.10 -15.54
CA ASN A 88 19.83 2.50 -16.59
C ASN A 88 21.23 1.89 -16.41
N GLU A 89 22.11 2.08 -17.39
CA GLU A 89 23.48 1.54 -17.40
C GLU A 89 24.39 2.07 -16.26
N ARG A 90 24.01 3.20 -15.62
CA ARG A 90 24.70 3.75 -14.45
C ARG A 90 24.26 3.14 -13.13
N GLY A 91 23.37 2.15 -13.15
CA GLY A 91 22.79 1.58 -11.95
C GLY A 91 21.83 2.53 -11.23
N HIS A 92 21.18 3.44 -11.95
CA HIS A 92 20.16 4.34 -11.43
C HIS A 92 18.77 3.92 -11.89
N VAL A 93 17.77 4.10 -11.05
CA VAL A 93 16.37 4.00 -11.49
C VAL A 93 16.03 5.19 -12.37
N GLN A 94 15.38 4.92 -13.48
CA GLN A 94 14.89 5.93 -14.42
C GLN A 94 13.38 5.83 -14.60
N VAL A 95 12.76 6.95 -14.92
CA VAL A 95 11.31 7.08 -15.14
C VAL A 95 11.05 7.48 -16.59
N ARG A 96 10.05 6.84 -17.18
CA ARG A 96 9.54 7.12 -18.52
C ARG A 96 8.05 7.46 -18.41
N PRO A 97 7.70 8.71 -18.05
CA PRO A 97 6.34 9.04 -17.61
C PRO A 97 5.25 8.88 -18.67
N GLN A 98 5.62 8.92 -19.95
CA GLN A 98 4.69 8.68 -21.06
C GLN A 98 4.64 7.19 -21.49
N GLY A 99 5.36 6.32 -20.76
CA GLY A 99 5.53 4.92 -21.14
C GLY A 99 6.30 4.71 -22.45
N GLY A 100 6.59 3.46 -22.79
CA GLY A 100 7.12 3.02 -24.08
C GLY A 100 8.29 3.84 -24.65
N GLN A 101 8.02 4.79 -25.52
CA GLN A 101 9.02 5.54 -26.29
C GLN A 101 9.19 7.01 -25.85
N GLY A 102 8.59 7.41 -24.75
CA GLY A 102 8.69 8.77 -24.22
C GLY A 102 10.09 9.13 -23.70
N PRO A 103 10.33 10.41 -23.39
CA PRO A 103 11.56 10.87 -22.77
C PRO A 103 11.78 10.19 -21.41
N VAL A 104 13.05 10.10 -21.01
CA VAL A 104 13.49 9.38 -19.82
C VAL A 104 14.14 10.35 -18.84
N LEU A 105 13.84 10.21 -17.56
CA LEU A 105 14.39 10.99 -16.46
C LEU A 105 15.11 10.07 -15.48
N ASP A 106 16.36 10.37 -15.17
CA ASP A 106 17.15 9.69 -14.13
C ASP A 106 16.72 10.21 -12.75
N LEU A 107 16.23 9.31 -11.87
CA LEU A 107 15.73 9.70 -10.55
C LEU A 107 16.83 10.25 -9.65
N VAL A 108 18.06 9.77 -9.77
CA VAL A 108 19.18 10.24 -8.93
C VAL A 108 19.53 11.68 -9.29
N GLU A 109 19.63 11.97 -10.60
CA GLU A 109 19.91 13.33 -11.07
C GLU A 109 18.76 14.28 -10.72
N LEU A 110 17.51 13.81 -10.76
CA LEU A 110 16.36 14.57 -10.33
C LEU A 110 16.46 14.93 -8.83
N VAL A 111 16.70 13.95 -7.96
CA VAL A 111 16.83 14.17 -6.51
C VAL A 111 17.94 15.16 -6.21
N LYS A 112 19.13 15.03 -6.81
CA LYS A 112 20.22 16.00 -6.68
C LYS A 112 19.78 17.41 -7.10
N GLY A 113 19.08 17.51 -8.24
CA GLY A 113 18.56 18.78 -8.73
C GLY A 113 17.51 19.43 -7.82
N LEU A 114 16.71 18.62 -7.11
CA LEU A 114 15.73 19.07 -6.12
C LEU A 114 16.42 19.51 -4.81
N GLN A 115 17.39 18.74 -4.33
CA GLN A 115 18.21 19.12 -3.17
C GLN A 115 18.95 20.44 -3.41
N GLY A 116 19.49 20.66 -4.62
CA GLY A 116 20.09 21.95 -5.02
C GLY A 116 19.12 23.12 -5.00
N ARG A 117 17.80 22.86 -4.93
CA ARG A 117 16.72 23.85 -4.76
C ARG A 117 16.18 23.92 -3.32
N ASN A 118 16.92 23.42 -2.34
CA ASN A 118 16.55 23.34 -0.92
C ASN A 118 15.28 22.51 -0.66
N LEU A 119 15.11 21.42 -1.41
CA LEU A 119 14.09 20.40 -1.16
C LEU A 119 14.79 19.16 -0.61
N SER A 120 14.80 19.02 0.70
CA SER A 120 15.42 17.89 1.40
C SER A 120 14.58 16.61 1.28
N LEU A 121 15.22 15.46 1.47
CA LEU A 121 14.53 14.19 1.71
C LEU A 121 13.86 14.21 3.12
N PRO A 122 12.77 13.44 3.28
CA PRO A 122 12.09 12.62 2.28
C PRO A 122 11.31 13.46 1.26
N LEU A 123 11.24 12.95 0.02
CA LEU A 123 10.59 13.60 -1.11
C LEU A 123 9.53 12.70 -1.73
N LEU A 124 8.31 13.20 -1.84
CA LEU A 124 7.27 12.59 -2.65
C LEU A 124 7.28 13.24 -4.05
N ILE A 125 7.68 12.47 -5.05
CA ILE A 125 7.74 12.94 -6.45
C ILE A 125 6.51 12.41 -7.18
N ARG A 126 5.75 13.32 -7.80
CA ARG A 126 4.54 13.04 -8.58
C ARG A 126 4.81 13.37 -10.04
N PHE A 127 4.55 12.43 -10.94
CA PHE A 127 4.74 12.56 -12.39
C PHE A 127 3.40 12.76 -13.08
N ASP A 128 3.07 14.00 -13.41
CA ASP A 128 1.76 14.38 -13.97
C ASP A 128 1.50 13.71 -15.34
N ASN A 129 2.55 13.49 -16.14
CA ASN A 129 2.44 12.75 -17.40
C ASN A 129 2.03 11.27 -17.19
N ILE A 130 2.34 10.65 -16.04
CA ILE A 130 1.87 9.30 -15.74
C ILE A 130 0.37 9.31 -15.51
N LEU A 131 -0.19 10.31 -14.81
CA LEU A 131 -1.65 10.44 -14.65
C LEU A 131 -2.34 10.56 -16.01
N GLU A 132 -1.82 11.40 -16.90
CA GLU A 132 -2.33 11.57 -18.25
C GLU A 132 -2.29 10.25 -19.04
N ASP A 133 -1.14 9.55 -19.03
CA ASP A 133 -1.01 8.27 -19.75
C ASP A 133 -1.94 7.19 -19.17
N ARG A 134 -2.12 7.14 -17.84
CA ARG A 134 -3.07 6.20 -17.20
C ARG A 134 -4.51 6.46 -17.61
N LEU A 135 -4.93 7.73 -17.65
CA LEU A 135 -6.26 8.12 -18.15
C LEU A 135 -6.43 7.74 -19.63
N LYS A 136 -5.43 8.02 -20.45
CA LYS A 136 -5.41 7.68 -21.88
C LYS A 136 -5.56 6.17 -22.08
N ARG A 137 -4.75 5.36 -21.40
CA ARG A 137 -4.81 3.88 -21.50
C ARG A 137 -6.14 3.32 -21.07
N LEU A 138 -6.74 3.85 -20.00
CA LEU A 138 -8.06 3.42 -19.52
C LEU A 138 -9.13 3.68 -20.59
N ASN A 139 -9.20 4.91 -21.11
CA ASN A 139 -10.19 5.26 -22.11
C ASN A 139 -9.97 4.49 -23.42
N GLN A 140 -8.73 4.35 -23.90
CA GLN A 140 -8.40 3.58 -25.10
C GLN A 140 -8.79 2.10 -24.97
N ALA A 141 -8.61 1.49 -23.78
CA ALA A 141 -9.02 0.10 -23.58
C ALA A 141 -10.55 -0.09 -23.73
N PHE A 142 -11.33 0.86 -23.19
CA PHE A 142 -12.79 0.83 -23.38
C PHE A 142 -13.20 1.19 -24.82
N GLU A 143 -12.58 2.17 -25.46
CA GLU A 143 -12.83 2.49 -26.88
C GLU A 143 -12.59 1.27 -27.78
N GLN A 144 -11.47 0.56 -27.56
CA GLN A 144 -11.16 -0.66 -28.28
C GLN A 144 -12.18 -1.78 -27.99
N ALA A 145 -12.60 -1.97 -26.74
CA ALA A 145 -13.61 -2.95 -26.38
C ALA A 145 -14.98 -2.63 -27.04
N ILE A 146 -15.43 -1.38 -26.95
CA ILE A 146 -16.65 -0.88 -27.58
C ILE A 146 -16.67 -1.16 -29.10
N HIS A 147 -15.55 -0.86 -29.77
CA HIS A 147 -15.39 -1.14 -31.18
C HIS A 147 -15.40 -2.66 -31.46
N THR A 148 -14.64 -3.45 -30.69
CA THR A 148 -14.50 -4.90 -30.90
C THR A 148 -15.84 -5.63 -30.76
N TYR A 149 -16.64 -5.25 -29.77
CA TYR A 149 -17.94 -5.89 -29.49
C TYR A 149 -19.11 -5.18 -30.16
N ASN A 150 -18.87 -4.15 -31.01
CA ASN A 150 -19.92 -3.32 -31.61
C ASN A 150 -20.97 -2.88 -30.56
N TYR A 151 -20.48 -2.32 -29.45
CA TYR A 151 -21.30 -1.82 -28.36
C TYR A 151 -21.90 -0.46 -28.76
N PRO A 152 -23.24 -0.30 -28.79
CA PRO A 152 -23.86 0.95 -29.28
C PRO A 152 -23.87 2.08 -28.23
N GLY A 153 -23.30 1.85 -27.03
CA GLY A 153 -23.15 2.84 -25.97
C GLY A 153 -21.77 3.46 -25.91
N HIS A 154 -21.51 4.15 -24.81
CA HIS A 154 -20.26 4.87 -24.57
C HIS A 154 -19.63 4.43 -23.24
N TYR A 155 -18.37 4.86 -23.02
CA TYR A 155 -17.69 4.79 -21.74
C TYR A 155 -17.38 6.19 -21.23
N GLN A 156 -17.56 6.41 -19.94
CA GLN A 156 -17.23 7.66 -19.26
C GLN A 156 -16.66 7.34 -17.88
N GLY A 157 -15.35 7.55 -17.69
CA GLY A 157 -14.70 7.32 -16.39
C GLY A 157 -14.96 8.43 -15.39
N VAL A 158 -14.89 8.09 -14.10
CA VAL A 158 -14.89 9.06 -13.01
C VAL A 158 -13.76 8.76 -12.03
N PHE A 159 -13.18 9.80 -11.41
CA PHE A 159 -12.16 9.64 -10.41
C PHE A 159 -12.76 9.79 -9.01
N PRO A 160 -12.64 8.79 -8.13
CA PRO A 160 -13.05 8.91 -6.75
C PRO A 160 -12.06 9.81 -6.00
N VAL A 161 -12.51 10.99 -5.58
CA VAL A 161 -11.67 12.02 -4.93
C VAL A 161 -10.96 11.44 -3.70
N LYS A 162 -11.61 10.56 -2.96
CA LYS A 162 -11.04 9.83 -1.79
C LYS A 162 -9.72 9.10 -2.09
N CYS A 163 -9.45 8.75 -3.34
CA CYS A 163 -8.24 8.03 -3.71
C CYS A 163 -6.98 8.90 -3.59
N ASN A 164 -7.07 10.17 -4.02
CA ASN A 164 -6.08 11.20 -3.76
C ASN A 164 -6.74 12.58 -3.86
N GLN A 165 -6.93 13.23 -2.71
CA GLN A 165 -7.68 14.48 -2.55
C GLN A 165 -6.81 15.73 -2.77
N GLN A 166 -5.53 15.55 -3.09
CA GLN A 166 -4.61 16.69 -3.28
C GLN A 166 -5.07 17.55 -4.45
N ARG A 167 -5.14 18.88 -4.22
CA ARG A 167 -5.65 19.85 -5.21
C ARG A 167 -5.01 19.66 -6.59
N HIS A 168 -3.68 19.64 -6.63
CA HIS A 168 -2.94 19.54 -7.89
C HIS A 168 -3.21 18.23 -8.65
N VAL A 169 -3.47 17.14 -7.92
CA VAL A 169 -3.81 15.83 -8.53
C VAL A 169 -5.19 15.90 -9.17
N VAL A 170 -6.18 16.44 -8.46
CA VAL A 170 -7.55 16.50 -8.99
C VAL A 170 -7.64 17.51 -10.16
N GLU A 171 -6.98 18.67 -10.06
CA GLU A 171 -6.89 19.64 -11.14
C GLU A 171 -6.26 19.03 -12.40
N GLN A 172 -5.11 18.34 -12.27
CA GLN A 172 -4.44 17.66 -13.38
C GLN A 172 -5.31 16.59 -14.04
N LEU A 173 -6.05 15.80 -13.23
CA LEU A 173 -6.97 14.79 -13.75
C LEU A 173 -8.12 15.41 -14.54
N MET A 174 -8.67 16.54 -14.08
CA MET A 174 -9.74 17.24 -14.80
C MET A 174 -9.24 17.85 -16.11
N GLU A 175 -8.06 18.44 -16.12
CA GLU A 175 -7.44 18.97 -17.33
C GLU A 175 -7.16 17.86 -18.35
N SER A 176 -6.47 16.81 -17.94
CA SER A 176 -6.09 15.67 -18.81
C SER A 176 -7.31 14.87 -19.29
N GLY A 177 -8.35 14.76 -18.46
CA GLY A 177 -9.57 14.00 -18.73
C GLY A 177 -10.62 14.72 -19.56
N ARG A 178 -10.47 16.03 -19.82
CA ARG A 178 -11.49 16.89 -20.45
C ARG A 178 -11.99 16.35 -21.79
N ARG A 179 -11.11 15.80 -22.62
CA ARG A 179 -11.47 15.23 -23.94
C ARG A 179 -12.39 14.02 -23.88
N TRP A 180 -12.46 13.34 -22.71
CA TRP A 180 -13.33 12.20 -22.46
C TRP A 180 -14.53 12.52 -21.55
N HIS A 181 -14.77 13.81 -21.26
CA HIS A 181 -15.78 14.22 -20.29
C HIS A 181 -15.62 13.52 -18.94
N PHE A 182 -14.35 13.35 -18.51
CA PHE A 182 -14.00 12.60 -17.32
C PHE A 182 -14.58 13.28 -16.08
N GLY A 183 -15.23 12.50 -15.21
CA GLY A 183 -15.96 13.00 -14.06
C GLY A 183 -15.26 12.77 -12.73
N LEU A 184 -15.97 13.09 -11.65
CA LEU A 184 -15.52 12.89 -10.26
C LEU A 184 -16.56 12.09 -9.47
N GLU A 185 -16.09 11.33 -8.47
CA GLU A 185 -16.94 10.73 -7.44
C GLU A 185 -16.64 11.41 -6.10
N ALA A 186 -17.69 11.76 -5.36
CA ALA A 186 -17.63 12.43 -4.06
C ALA A 186 -18.45 11.64 -3.03
N GLY A 187 -17.78 11.18 -1.97
CA GLY A 187 -18.39 10.43 -0.87
C GLY A 187 -18.59 11.24 0.42
N SER A 188 -18.26 12.54 0.41
CA SER A 188 -18.40 13.44 1.56
C SER A 188 -18.77 14.85 1.13
N LYS A 189 -19.20 15.69 2.08
CA LYS A 189 -19.52 17.13 1.81
C LYS A 189 -18.30 17.90 1.28
N ALA A 190 -17.13 17.66 1.84
CA ALA A 190 -15.91 18.34 1.41
C ALA A 190 -15.52 17.91 -0.01
N GLU A 191 -15.62 16.62 -0.34
CA GLU A 191 -15.37 16.12 -1.68
C GLU A 191 -16.40 16.65 -2.69
N LEU A 192 -17.67 16.78 -2.29
CA LEU A 192 -18.69 17.42 -3.12
C LEU A 192 -18.31 18.87 -3.45
N LEU A 193 -17.82 19.64 -2.49
CA LEU A 193 -17.38 21.01 -2.74
C LEU A 193 -16.19 21.08 -3.71
N ILE A 194 -15.21 20.18 -3.54
CA ILE A 194 -14.07 20.04 -4.48
C ILE A 194 -14.61 19.75 -5.89
N ALA A 195 -15.45 18.74 -6.01
CA ALA A 195 -15.97 18.31 -7.31
C ALA A 195 -16.80 19.40 -7.99
N LEU A 196 -17.69 20.08 -7.28
CA LEU A 196 -18.51 21.16 -7.83
C LEU A 196 -17.66 22.37 -8.28
N SER A 197 -16.53 22.64 -7.63
CA SER A 197 -15.65 23.75 -7.98
C SER A 197 -14.80 23.45 -9.23
N LEU A 198 -14.44 22.20 -9.47
CA LEU A 198 -13.51 21.80 -10.54
C LEU A 198 -14.20 21.26 -11.80
N LEU A 199 -15.39 20.65 -11.66
CA LEU A 199 -16.14 20.15 -12.82
C LEU A 199 -16.80 21.30 -13.56
N ASP A 200 -16.19 21.80 -14.60
CA ASP A 200 -16.73 22.84 -15.49
C ASP A 200 -17.33 22.28 -16.80
N ASP A 201 -17.07 21.02 -17.12
CA ASP A 201 -17.65 20.32 -18.29
C ASP A 201 -19.09 19.89 -17.98
N PRO A 202 -20.10 20.38 -18.75
CA PRO A 202 -21.51 20.04 -18.51
C PRO A 202 -21.87 18.59 -18.83
N LYS A 203 -20.98 17.84 -19.48
CA LYS A 203 -21.16 16.42 -19.78
C LYS A 203 -20.50 15.49 -18.78
N ALA A 204 -19.56 16.04 -17.97
CA ALA A 204 -18.87 15.25 -16.97
C ALA A 204 -19.83 14.86 -15.83
N LEU A 205 -19.80 13.57 -15.44
CA LEU A 205 -20.60 13.06 -14.34
C LEU A 205 -19.99 13.43 -12.99
N LEU A 206 -20.84 13.75 -12.03
CA LEU A 206 -20.48 13.83 -10.62
C LEU A 206 -21.26 12.74 -9.88
N ILE A 207 -20.58 11.64 -9.53
CA ILE A 207 -21.19 10.53 -8.79
C ILE A 207 -21.18 10.87 -7.30
N CYS A 208 -22.37 11.02 -6.71
CA CYS A 208 -22.57 11.37 -5.31
C CYS A 208 -22.84 10.11 -4.49
N ASN A 209 -21.78 9.46 -4.05
CA ASN A 209 -21.80 8.28 -3.18
C ASN A 209 -21.73 8.67 -1.69
N GLY A 210 -21.55 7.68 -0.81
CA GLY A 210 -21.42 7.87 0.62
C GLY A 210 -22.76 8.10 1.34
N TYR A 211 -22.73 8.21 2.66
CA TYR A 211 -23.93 8.51 3.45
C TYR A 211 -24.24 10.01 3.37
N LYS A 212 -25.44 10.37 2.89
CA LYS A 212 -25.81 11.74 2.57
C LYS A 212 -26.86 12.28 3.55
N ASP A 213 -26.61 13.46 4.11
CA ASP A 213 -27.62 14.21 4.82
C ASP A 213 -28.46 15.12 3.89
N GLN A 214 -29.47 15.78 4.43
CA GLN A 214 -30.36 16.66 3.70
C GLN A 214 -29.61 17.73 2.92
N ARG A 215 -28.63 18.42 3.55
CA ARG A 215 -27.84 19.50 2.95
C ARG A 215 -26.99 19.04 1.80
N TYR A 216 -26.40 17.85 1.88
CA TYR A 216 -25.64 17.25 0.77
C TYR A 216 -26.57 17.07 -0.44
N ILE A 217 -27.76 16.45 -0.23
CA ILE A 217 -28.72 16.17 -1.28
C ILE A 217 -29.25 17.44 -1.93
N GLU A 218 -29.64 18.44 -1.11
CA GLU A 218 -30.07 19.75 -1.60
C GLU A 218 -29.01 20.43 -2.45
N THR A 219 -27.75 20.41 -2.00
CA THR A 219 -26.61 20.99 -2.72
C THR A 219 -26.40 20.30 -4.07
N ALA A 220 -26.47 18.96 -4.11
CA ALA A 220 -26.33 18.19 -5.34
C ALA A 220 -27.49 18.50 -6.31
N ILE A 221 -28.74 18.57 -5.85
CA ILE A 221 -29.90 18.89 -6.70
C ILE A 221 -29.77 20.32 -7.26
N LEU A 222 -29.40 21.30 -6.43
CA LEU A 222 -29.21 22.69 -6.85
C LEU A 222 -28.06 22.85 -7.85
N ALA A 223 -27.00 22.04 -7.73
CA ALA A 223 -25.85 22.09 -8.64
C ALA A 223 -26.23 21.80 -10.10
N ARG A 224 -27.35 21.12 -10.37
CA ARG A 224 -27.89 20.99 -11.73
C ARG A 224 -28.20 22.33 -12.38
N ARG A 225 -28.61 23.33 -11.59
CA ARG A 225 -28.85 24.69 -12.10
C ARG A 225 -27.56 25.42 -12.52
N LEU A 226 -26.40 24.91 -12.06
CA LEU A 226 -25.09 25.36 -12.53
C LEU A 226 -24.62 24.63 -13.80
N GLY A 227 -25.46 23.75 -14.38
CA GLY A 227 -25.11 22.93 -15.53
C GLY A 227 -24.26 21.69 -15.17
N ARG A 228 -24.13 21.34 -13.89
CA ARG A 228 -23.45 20.12 -13.45
C ARG A 228 -24.36 18.89 -13.60
N GLN A 229 -23.75 17.71 -13.61
CA GLN A 229 -24.45 16.41 -13.72
C GLN A 229 -24.30 15.57 -12.42
N PRO A 230 -24.78 16.04 -11.24
CA PRO A 230 -24.68 15.27 -10.01
C PRO A 230 -25.71 14.15 -9.99
N VAL A 231 -25.24 12.91 -9.94
CA VAL A 231 -26.06 11.71 -9.76
C VAL A 231 -26.07 11.36 -8.28
N VAL A 232 -27.19 11.54 -7.60
CA VAL A 232 -27.35 11.18 -6.18
C VAL A 232 -27.60 9.68 -6.10
N VAL A 233 -26.60 8.92 -5.68
CA VAL A 233 -26.68 7.45 -5.60
C VAL A 233 -27.22 7.05 -4.23
N ILE A 234 -28.39 6.40 -4.22
CA ILE A 234 -29.02 5.90 -3.00
C ILE A 234 -28.21 4.69 -2.50
N GLU A 235 -27.58 4.84 -1.34
CA GLU A 235 -26.80 3.80 -0.67
C GLU A 235 -27.44 3.31 0.63
N GLN A 236 -28.44 4.05 1.15
CA GLN A 236 -29.23 3.71 2.33
C GLN A 236 -30.72 4.00 2.08
N PRO A 237 -31.66 3.19 2.61
CA PRO A 237 -33.08 3.37 2.37
C PRO A 237 -33.63 4.74 2.79
N ASP A 238 -33.12 5.32 3.89
CA ASP A 238 -33.56 6.60 4.42
C ASP A 238 -33.15 7.81 3.56
N GLU A 239 -32.21 7.65 2.64
CA GLU A 239 -31.82 8.71 1.70
C GLU A 239 -32.90 8.99 0.66
N LEU A 240 -33.72 7.99 0.32
CA LEU A 240 -34.82 8.15 -0.64
C LEU A 240 -35.83 9.21 -0.18
N ASP A 241 -36.26 9.18 1.08
CA ASP A 241 -37.21 10.14 1.63
C ASP A 241 -36.65 11.57 1.59
N ARG A 242 -35.34 11.69 1.89
CA ARG A 242 -34.63 12.98 1.81
C ARG A 242 -34.56 13.53 0.40
N ILE A 243 -34.32 12.67 -0.61
CA ILE A 243 -34.28 13.06 -2.02
C ILE A 243 -35.67 13.53 -2.48
N ILE A 244 -36.72 12.83 -2.13
CA ILE A 244 -38.09 13.18 -2.46
C ILE A 244 -38.47 14.53 -1.82
N ALA A 245 -38.18 14.71 -0.51
CA ALA A 245 -38.43 15.95 0.20
C ALA A 245 -37.66 17.13 -0.39
N ALA A 246 -36.34 16.97 -0.65
CA ALA A 246 -35.52 18.00 -1.24
C ALA A 246 -36.00 18.40 -2.65
N SER A 247 -36.39 17.41 -3.48
CA SER A 247 -36.94 17.68 -4.83
C SER A 247 -38.21 18.52 -4.79
N GLN A 248 -39.11 18.19 -3.84
CA GLN A 248 -40.38 18.91 -3.67
C GLN A 248 -40.14 20.33 -3.13
N GLU A 249 -39.31 20.49 -2.12
CA GLU A 249 -38.99 21.78 -1.51
C GLU A 249 -38.29 22.72 -2.47
N LEU A 250 -37.33 22.24 -3.24
CA LEU A 250 -36.56 23.03 -4.20
C LEU A 250 -37.28 23.21 -5.56
N GLY A 251 -38.33 22.50 -5.82
CA GLY A 251 -38.99 22.47 -7.12
C GLY A 251 -38.01 22.12 -8.25
N ALA A 252 -37.12 21.15 -8.02
CA ALA A 252 -36.05 20.76 -8.93
C ALA A 252 -35.94 19.23 -9.00
N ALA A 253 -35.87 18.70 -10.23
CA ALA A 253 -35.71 17.25 -10.42
C ALA A 253 -34.29 16.81 -10.07
N PRO A 254 -34.08 15.78 -9.21
CA PRO A 254 -32.79 15.16 -8.98
C PRO A 254 -32.35 14.33 -10.20
N LEU A 255 -31.07 13.97 -10.27
CA LEU A 255 -30.61 12.85 -11.08
C LEU A 255 -30.26 11.71 -10.11
N ILE A 256 -30.92 10.56 -10.24
CA ILE A 256 -30.91 9.52 -9.21
C ILE A 256 -30.16 8.28 -9.72
N GLY A 257 -29.33 7.73 -8.85
CA GLY A 257 -28.75 6.39 -8.96
C GLY A 257 -29.18 5.49 -7.81
N ILE A 258 -29.09 4.18 -8.00
CA ILE A 258 -29.25 3.17 -6.94
C ILE A 258 -27.97 2.34 -6.88
N ARG A 259 -27.43 2.14 -5.67
CA ARG A 259 -26.38 1.14 -5.45
C ARG A 259 -27.02 -0.17 -5.01
N ALA A 260 -26.82 -1.22 -5.81
CA ALA A 260 -27.29 -2.57 -5.49
C ALA A 260 -26.22 -3.37 -4.74
N LYS A 261 -26.61 -4.12 -3.73
CA LYS A 261 -25.79 -5.19 -3.14
C LYS A 261 -25.84 -6.40 -4.07
N LEU A 262 -24.65 -6.93 -4.41
CA LEU A 262 -24.55 -8.11 -5.25
C LEU A 262 -24.17 -9.34 -4.42
N SER A 263 -24.54 -10.52 -4.93
CA SER A 263 -24.20 -11.81 -4.34
C SER A 263 -22.75 -12.23 -4.57
N ALA A 264 -22.09 -11.65 -5.57
CA ALA A 264 -20.69 -11.89 -5.89
C ALA A 264 -19.78 -11.67 -4.67
N ARG A 265 -18.85 -12.61 -4.41
CA ARG A 265 -17.93 -12.56 -3.26
C ARG A 265 -16.50 -12.36 -3.73
N SER A 266 -15.85 -11.32 -3.27
CA SER A 266 -14.41 -11.14 -3.45
C SER A 266 -13.64 -12.00 -2.43
N THR A 267 -12.58 -12.67 -2.87
CA THR A 267 -11.66 -13.43 -2.02
C THR A 267 -10.50 -12.57 -1.48
N GLY A 268 -10.39 -11.30 -1.92
CA GLY A 268 -9.33 -10.39 -1.52
C GLY A 268 -9.51 -9.79 -0.11
N ARG A 269 -8.58 -8.92 0.30
CA ARG A 269 -8.58 -8.20 1.60
C ARG A 269 -9.91 -7.45 1.87
N TRP A 270 -10.60 -7.05 0.84
CA TRP A 270 -11.85 -6.28 0.88
C TRP A 270 -13.12 -7.14 0.72
N GLY A 271 -12.99 -8.48 0.80
CA GLY A 271 -14.09 -9.41 0.63
C GLY A 271 -15.25 -9.23 1.63
N SER A 272 -14.99 -8.65 2.81
CA SER A 272 -16.03 -8.29 3.79
C SER A 272 -16.89 -7.08 3.40
N SER A 273 -16.49 -6.33 2.36
CA SER A 273 -17.21 -5.14 1.88
C SER A 273 -18.30 -5.47 0.84
N VAL A 274 -18.53 -6.76 0.58
CA VAL A 274 -19.42 -7.27 -0.48
C VAL A 274 -20.49 -8.19 0.10
N GLY A 275 -21.58 -8.38 -0.64
CA GLY A 275 -22.71 -9.24 -0.25
C GLY A 275 -23.69 -8.58 0.71
N ASP A 276 -24.58 -9.37 1.31
CA ASP A 276 -25.71 -8.89 2.14
C ASP A 276 -25.28 -8.02 3.33
N LYS A 277 -24.08 -8.27 3.86
CA LYS A 277 -23.52 -7.53 5.00
C LYS A 277 -22.70 -6.29 4.62
N ALA A 278 -22.66 -5.95 3.32
CA ALA A 278 -21.96 -4.74 2.88
C ALA A 278 -22.52 -3.50 3.58
N LYS A 279 -21.60 -2.59 3.97
CA LYS A 279 -21.94 -1.35 4.69
C LYS A 279 -22.92 -0.48 3.90
N PHE A 280 -22.80 -0.46 2.58
CA PHE A 280 -23.57 0.39 1.66
C PHE A 280 -24.23 -0.42 0.56
N GLY A 281 -25.29 0.15 -0.02
CA GLY A 281 -26.10 -0.43 -1.07
C GLY A 281 -27.40 -1.02 -0.55
N LEU A 282 -28.37 -1.13 -1.44
CA LEU A 282 -29.70 -1.64 -1.18
C LEU A 282 -29.78 -3.15 -1.47
N ALA A 283 -30.45 -3.90 -0.64
CA ALA A 283 -30.85 -5.27 -0.97
C ALA A 283 -31.94 -5.24 -2.06
N ILE A 284 -32.14 -6.32 -2.79
CA ILE A 284 -33.10 -6.36 -3.90
C ILE A 284 -34.54 -5.97 -3.48
N PRO A 285 -35.05 -6.40 -2.29
CA PRO A 285 -36.34 -5.89 -1.81
C PRO A 285 -36.39 -4.37 -1.65
N ASP A 286 -35.31 -3.75 -1.15
CA ASP A 286 -35.22 -2.30 -0.98
C ASP A 286 -35.10 -1.57 -2.33
N VAL A 287 -34.43 -2.17 -3.31
CA VAL A 287 -34.38 -1.67 -4.70
C VAL A 287 -35.80 -1.60 -5.28
N LEU A 288 -36.60 -2.65 -5.14
CA LEU A 288 -38.00 -2.68 -5.62
C LEU A 288 -38.86 -1.67 -4.86
N ALA A 289 -38.70 -1.57 -3.54
CA ALA A 289 -39.41 -0.58 -2.73
C ALA A 289 -39.07 0.86 -3.16
N THR A 290 -37.79 1.12 -3.51
CA THR A 290 -37.31 2.40 -4.03
C THR A 290 -37.98 2.74 -5.37
N VAL A 291 -38.06 1.80 -6.31
CA VAL A 291 -38.75 2.00 -7.60
C VAL A 291 -40.23 2.38 -7.38
N GLU A 292 -40.95 1.68 -6.48
CA GLU A 292 -42.34 1.98 -6.17
C GLU A 292 -42.53 3.34 -5.50
N ALA A 293 -41.64 3.72 -4.58
CA ALA A 293 -41.69 5.02 -3.93
C ALA A 293 -41.40 6.16 -4.92
N LEU A 294 -40.41 6.01 -5.81
CA LEU A 294 -40.12 6.97 -6.89
C LEU A 294 -41.30 7.10 -7.87
N ARG A 295 -41.98 5.99 -8.19
CA ARG A 295 -43.19 5.99 -9.03
C ARG A 295 -44.32 6.80 -8.39
N LYS A 296 -44.57 6.59 -7.10
CA LYS A 296 -45.57 7.34 -6.30
C LYS A 296 -45.27 8.83 -6.21
N ALA A 297 -43.95 9.16 -6.11
CA ALA A 297 -43.50 10.54 -6.07
C ALA A 297 -43.41 11.22 -7.45
N ASN A 298 -43.71 10.54 -8.54
CA ASN A 298 -43.54 10.99 -9.94
C ASN A 298 -42.07 11.32 -10.27
N LEU A 299 -41.11 10.62 -9.67
CA LEU A 299 -39.66 10.78 -9.85
C LEU A 299 -39.00 9.56 -10.51
N LEU A 300 -39.77 8.54 -10.94
CA LEU A 300 -39.20 7.35 -11.57
C LEU A 300 -38.45 7.70 -12.87
N SER A 301 -38.86 8.75 -13.57
CA SER A 301 -38.20 9.26 -14.77
C SER A 301 -36.78 9.75 -14.50
N GLU A 302 -36.45 10.06 -13.26
CA GLU A 302 -35.14 10.57 -12.85
C GLU A 302 -34.19 9.47 -12.39
N LEU A 303 -34.64 8.21 -12.27
CA LEU A 303 -33.76 7.06 -12.00
C LEU A 303 -33.02 6.68 -13.27
N LYS A 304 -31.72 7.00 -13.32
CA LYS A 304 -30.87 6.88 -14.50
C LYS A 304 -29.68 5.94 -14.35
N LEU A 305 -29.22 5.71 -13.13
CA LEU A 305 -27.95 5.02 -12.89
C LEU A 305 -28.14 3.83 -11.95
N LEU A 306 -27.58 2.70 -12.34
CA LEU A 306 -27.29 1.59 -11.44
C LEU A 306 -25.81 1.60 -11.09
N HIS A 307 -25.49 1.54 -9.81
CA HIS A 307 -24.12 1.44 -9.29
C HIS A 307 -23.95 0.16 -8.49
N PHE A 308 -22.78 -0.44 -8.58
CA PHE A 308 -22.32 -1.48 -7.66
C PHE A 308 -20.83 -1.34 -7.36
N HIS A 309 -20.39 -1.91 -6.24
CA HIS A 309 -18.99 -1.91 -5.86
C HIS A 309 -18.64 -3.23 -5.15
N ILE A 310 -17.72 -3.99 -5.71
CA ILE A 310 -17.32 -5.33 -5.25
C ILE A 310 -15.97 -5.35 -4.51
N GLY A 311 -15.54 -4.20 -3.97
CA GLY A 311 -14.32 -4.06 -3.21
C GLY A 311 -13.20 -3.34 -3.96
N SER A 312 -12.09 -3.12 -3.27
CA SER A 312 -10.87 -2.50 -3.82
C SER A 312 -9.88 -3.60 -4.20
N GLN A 313 -8.98 -3.33 -5.15
CA GLN A 313 -7.90 -4.25 -5.54
C GLN A 313 -8.45 -5.66 -5.89
N ILE A 314 -9.37 -5.73 -6.85
CA ILE A 314 -9.89 -7.01 -7.35
C ILE A 314 -8.74 -7.73 -8.07
N ASN A 315 -8.37 -8.89 -7.56
CA ASN A 315 -7.23 -9.65 -8.04
C ASN A 315 -7.61 -10.75 -9.05
N ASP A 316 -8.89 -11.15 -9.09
CA ASP A 316 -9.40 -12.20 -9.97
C ASP A 316 -10.53 -11.68 -10.87
N ILE A 317 -10.32 -11.81 -12.18
CA ILE A 317 -11.30 -11.40 -13.20
C ILE A 317 -12.63 -12.18 -13.11
N GLY A 318 -12.61 -13.41 -12.58
CA GLY A 318 -13.82 -14.23 -12.40
C GLY A 318 -14.87 -13.56 -11.52
N VAL A 319 -14.42 -12.96 -10.40
CA VAL A 319 -15.30 -12.23 -9.47
C VAL A 319 -15.98 -11.04 -10.16
N LEU A 320 -15.24 -10.34 -11.03
CA LEU A 320 -15.80 -9.24 -11.81
C LEU A 320 -16.88 -9.72 -12.78
N LYS A 321 -16.64 -10.84 -13.49
CA LYS A 321 -17.62 -11.41 -14.44
C LYS A 321 -18.93 -11.78 -13.78
N ASP A 322 -18.88 -12.44 -12.63
CA ASP A 322 -20.07 -12.79 -11.86
C ASP A 322 -20.87 -11.53 -11.45
N ALA A 323 -20.18 -10.51 -10.99
CA ALA A 323 -20.80 -9.23 -10.61
C ALA A 323 -21.43 -8.49 -11.82
N LEU A 324 -20.76 -8.52 -12.97
CA LEU A 324 -21.25 -7.90 -14.19
C LEU A 324 -22.53 -8.61 -14.71
N GLN A 325 -22.58 -9.94 -14.64
CA GLN A 325 -23.78 -10.69 -15.03
C GLN A 325 -24.96 -10.34 -14.11
N GLU A 326 -24.76 -10.36 -12.79
CA GLU A 326 -25.81 -10.02 -11.84
C GLU A 326 -26.30 -8.57 -12.01
N SER A 327 -25.36 -7.61 -12.09
CA SER A 327 -25.72 -6.19 -12.25
C SER A 327 -26.38 -5.89 -13.60
N GLY A 328 -25.95 -6.56 -14.68
CA GLY A 328 -26.60 -6.46 -16.00
C GLY A 328 -28.07 -6.90 -15.97
N GLN A 329 -28.37 -7.98 -15.24
CA GLN A 329 -29.75 -8.43 -15.04
C GLN A 329 -30.59 -7.46 -14.19
N ILE A 330 -29.98 -6.87 -13.15
CA ILE A 330 -30.66 -5.85 -12.33
C ILE A 330 -30.93 -4.59 -13.17
N TYR A 331 -29.95 -4.12 -13.97
CA TYR A 331 -30.13 -2.99 -14.88
C TYR A 331 -31.29 -3.23 -15.87
N ALA A 332 -31.32 -4.40 -16.50
CA ALA A 332 -32.37 -4.80 -17.42
C ALA A 332 -33.74 -4.84 -16.72
N SER A 333 -33.82 -5.39 -15.51
CA SER A 333 -35.05 -5.45 -14.73
C SER A 333 -35.57 -4.06 -14.33
N LEU A 334 -34.69 -3.13 -13.95
CA LEU A 334 -35.05 -1.74 -13.64
C LEU A 334 -35.64 -1.04 -14.87
N SER A 335 -35.05 -1.28 -16.06
CA SER A 335 -35.59 -0.76 -17.33
C SER A 335 -36.97 -1.32 -17.64
N GLN A 336 -37.20 -2.62 -17.45
CA GLN A 336 -38.51 -3.27 -17.62
C GLN A 336 -39.57 -2.77 -16.64
N LEU A 337 -39.15 -2.37 -15.42
CA LEU A 337 -40.01 -1.73 -14.42
C LEU A 337 -40.36 -0.27 -14.77
N GLY A 338 -39.89 0.24 -15.90
CA GLY A 338 -40.22 1.57 -16.43
C GLY A 338 -39.27 2.70 -16.00
N ALA A 339 -38.15 2.39 -15.38
CA ALA A 339 -37.10 3.38 -15.16
C ALA A 339 -36.33 3.61 -16.47
N PRO A 340 -36.19 4.86 -16.95
CA PRO A 340 -35.45 5.13 -18.18
C PRO A 340 -33.93 5.15 -17.87
N MET A 341 -33.39 3.97 -17.57
CA MET A 341 -31.99 3.76 -17.23
C MET A 341 -31.06 4.24 -18.36
N GLY A 342 -29.93 4.81 -18.02
CA GLY A 342 -28.96 5.34 -18.99
C GLY A 342 -27.51 5.06 -18.66
N TYR A 343 -27.20 4.75 -17.38
CA TYR A 343 -25.84 4.54 -16.90
C TYR A 343 -25.73 3.27 -16.07
N LEU A 344 -24.64 2.56 -16.25
CA LEU A 344 -24.20 1.49 -15.35
C LEU A 344 -22.81 1.80 -14.85
N ASP A 345 -22.71 2.11 -13.57
CA ASP A 345 -21.44 2.35 -12.89
C ASP A 345 -20.97 1.06 -12.24
N VAL A 346 -19.92 0.49 -12.80
CA VAL A 346 -19.31 -0.77 -12.30
C VAL A 346 -18.44 -0.54 -11.06
N GLY A 347 -18.45 0.68 -10.53
CA GLY A 347 -17.71 1.06 -9.33
C GLY A 347 -16.20 1.05 -9.50
N GLY A 348 -15.52 0.94 -8.39
CA GLY A 348 -14.06 0.79 -8.35
C GLY A 348 -13.61 -0.67 -8.33
N GLY A 349 -12.35 -0.85 -7.97
CA GLY A 349 -11.78 -2.17 -7.76
C GLY A 349 -10.83 -2.66 -8.83
N LEU A 350 -10.71 -1.95 -9.97
CA LEU A 350 -9.68 -2.26 -10.97
C LEU A 350 -8.31 -2.33 -10.29
N GLY A 351 -7.73 -3.54 -10.25
CA GLY A 351 -6.53 -3.86 -9.50
C GLY A 351 -5.26 -3.28 -10.12
N VAL A 352 -4.24 -3.14 -9.28
CA VAL A 352 -2.85 -2.80 -9.64
C VAL A 352 -1.98 -4.01 -9.37
N ASP A 353 -1.04 -4.27 -10.24
CA ASP A 353 -0.05 -5.34 -10.09
C ASP A 353 1.18 -4.79 -9.37
N TYR A 354 1.14 -4.77 -8.03
CA TYR A 354 2.20 -4.20 -7.20
C TYR A 354 3.47 -5.07 -7.17
N ASP A 355 3.32 -6.39 -7.30
CA ASP A 355 4.45 -7.31 -7.24
C ASP A 355 4.93 -7.79 -8.63
N GLY A 356 4.23 -7.39 -9.68
CA GLY A 356 4.58 -7.74 -11.06
C GLY A 356 4.31 -9.19 -11.47
N SER A 357 3.70 -10.00 -10.58
CA SER A 357 3.54 -11.44 -10.82
C SER A 357 2.40 -11.80 -11.77
N ARG A 358 1.47 -10.88 -12.03
CA ARG A 358 0.26 -11.10 -12.84
C ARG A 358 -0.56 -12.32 -12.38
N THR A 359 -0.68 -12.48 -11.07
CA THR A 359 -1.40 -13.57 -10.41
C THR A 359 -2.56 -13.07 -9.58
N ALA A 360 -3.45 -13.98 -9.13
CA ALA A 360 -4.57 -13.64 -8.25
C ALA A 360 -4.17 -13.49 -6.77
N THR A 361 -2.95 -13.00 -6.48
CA THR A 361 -2.51 -12.68 -5.11
C THR A 361 -3.02 -11.33 -4.65
N ALA A 362 -2.99 -11.06 -3.35
CA ALA A 362 -3.46 -9.79 -2.79
C ALA A 362 -2.68 -8.56 -3.28
N ALA A 363 -1.42 -8.72 -3.71
CA ALA A 363 -0.57 -7.67 -4.23
C ALA A 363 -0.54 -7.60 -5.77
N SER A 364 -1.35 -8.43 -6.46
CA SER A 364 -1.35 -8.51 -7.92
C SER A 364 -2.77 -8.63 -8.48
N LYS A 365 -2.88 -8.92 -9.77
CA LYS A 365 -4.11 -9.24 -10.49
C LYS A 365 -3.82 -10.14 -11.69
N ASN A 366 -4.74 -11.07 -11.98
CA ASN A 366 -4.59 -12.05 -13.06
C ASN A 366 -5.13 -11.57 -14.42
N TYR A 367 -5.35 -10.27 -14.63
CA TYR A 367 -5.94 -9.74 -15.87
C TYR A 367 -5.31 -8.39 -16.27
N SER A 368 -5.34 -8.11 -17.56
CA SER A 368 -4.91 -6.83 -18.12
C SER A 368 -6.04 -5.78 -18.07
N LEU A 369 -5.69 -4.51 -18.32
CA LEU A 369 -6.66 -3.43 -18.46
C LEU A 369 -7.62 -3.70 -19.63
N GLN A 370 -7.10 -4.26 -20.75
CA GLN A 370 -7.91 -4.60 -21.90
C GLN A 370 -8.89 -5.76 -21.61
N ASN A 371 -8.47 -6.79 -20.83
CA ASN A 371 -9.37 -7.85 -20.38
C ASN A 371 -10.53 -7.28 -19.55
N TYR A 372 -10.21 -6.38 -18.60
CA TYR A 372 -11.22 -5.70 -17.80
C TYR A 372 -12.26 -4.96 -18.68
N ALA A 373 -11.79 -4.13 -19.61
CA ALA A 373 -12.68 -3.38 -20.50
C ALA A 373 -13.52 -4.31 -21.40
N ASN A 374 -12.90 -5.36 -21.94
CA ASN A 374 -13.58 -6.35 -22.77
C ASN A 374 -14.72 -7.04 -22.00
N ASP A 375 -14.46 -7.50 -20.78
CA ASP A 375 -15.45 -8.21 -19.98
C ASP A 375 -16.62 -7.29 -19.58
N VAL A 376 -16.32 -6.04 -19.20
CA VAL A 376 -17.38 -5.06 -18.89
C VAL A 376 -18.27 -4.81 -20.09
N VAL A 377 -17.69 -4.53 -21.26
CA VAL A 377 -18.44 -4.20 -22.47
C VAL A 377 -19.24 -5.41 -22.98
N ALA A 378 -18.60 -6.57 -23.10
CA ALA A 378 -19.23 -7.77 -23.65
C ALA A 378 -20.39 -8.25 -22.77
N THR A 379 -20.17 -8.40 -21.46
CA THR A 379 -21.16 -8.94 -20.53
C THR A 379 -22.42 -8.04 -20.47
N ILE A 380 -22.24 -6.72 -20.39
CA ILE A 380 -23.40 -5.82 -20.33
C ILE A 380 -24.19 -5.81 -21.67
N LYS A 381 -23.50 -5.90 -22.80
CA LYS A 381 -24.18 -6.08 -24.09
C LYS A 381 -25.03 -7.36 -24.12
N GLU A 382 -24.41 -8.49 -23.72
CA GLU A 382 -25.06 -9.79 -23.65
C GLU A 382 -26.31 -9.83 -22.73
N CYS A 383 -26.27 -9.03 -21.64
CA CYS A 383 -27.44 -8.92 -20.75
C CYS A 383 -28.58 -8.07 -21.34
N CYS A 384 -28.27 -7.04 -22.12
CA CYS A 384 -29.27 -6.08 -22.63
C CYS A 384 -29.86 -6.47 -23.98
N GLU A 385 -29.06 -6.94 -24.93
CA GLU A 385 -29.44 -7.18 -26.33
C GLU A 385 -30.57 -8.20 -26.50
N PRO A 386 -30.54 -9.38 -25.84
CA PRO A 386 -31.62 -10.38 -25.97
C PRO A 386 -32.98 -9.89 -25.44
N LEU A 387 -32.97 -8.91 -24.53
CA LEU A 387 -34.16 -8.33 -23.92
C LEU A 387 -34.67 -7.08 -24.68
N GLY A 388 -33.98 -6.65 -25.74
CA GLY A 388 -34.28 -5.43 -26.47
C GLY A 388 -34.15 -4.14 -25.65
N ILE A 389 -33.33 -4.16 -24.60
CA ILE A 389 -33.10 -3.03 -23.70
C ILE A 389 -31.91 -2.20 -24.21
N PRO A 390 -32.04 -0.86 -24.28
CA PRO A 390 -30.92 -0.01 -24.62
C PRO A 390 -29.75 -0.22 -23.67
N VAL A 391 -28.56 -0.42 -24.23
CA VAL A 391 -27.32 -0.56 -23.40
C VAL A 391 -27.00 0.76 -22.73
N PRO A 392 -26.45 0.74 -21.49
CA PRO A 392 -26.07 1.95 -20.77
C PRO A 392 -24.79 2.61 -21.32
N THR A 393 -24.56 3.87 -20.97
CA THR A 393 -23.21 4.42 -20.88
C THR A 393 -22.53 3.73 -19.70
N LEU A 394 -21.37 3.11 -19.94
CA LEU A 394 -20.59 2.43 -18.91
C LEU A 394 -19.75 3.45 -18.13
N VAL A 395 -19.78 3.34 -16.81
CA VAL A 395 -19.00 4.19 -15.90
C VAL A 395 -18.12 3.32 -15.03
N SER A 396 -16.92 3.78 -14.69
CA SER A 396 -16.07 3.12 -13.70
C SER A 396 -15.34 4.11 -12.81
N GLU A 397 -15.15 3.74 -11.52
CA GLU A 397 -14.44 4.51 -10.50
C GLU A 397 -13.00 3.97 -10.32
N SER A 398 -12.18 4.06 -11.35
CA SER A 398 -10.87 3.37 -11.42
C SER A 398 -9.72 4.13 -10.71
N GLY A 399 -9.96 4.72 -9.54
CA GLY A 399 -9.02 5.60 -8.83
C GLY A 399 -7.65 4.99 -8.58
N ARG A 400 -7.58 3.80 -7.97
CA ARG A 400 -6.32 3.10 -7.70
C ARG A 400 -5.52 2.86 -8.97
N ALA A 401 -6.13 2.36 -10.01
CA ALA A 401 -5.47 2.04 -11.27
C ALA A 401 -4.94 3.28 -12.00
N ILE A 402 -5.57 4.44 -11.79
CA ILE A 402 -5.10 5.72 -12.34
C ILE A 402 -3.96 6.28 -11.49
N ALA A 403 -4.13 6.35 -10.15
CA ALA A 403 -3.24 7.13 -9.30
C ALA A 403 -2.03 6.35 -8.77
N SER A 404 -2.02 5.00 -8.70
CA SER A 404 -0.93 4.29 -8.02
C SER A 404 0.45 4.57 -8.60
N HIS A 405 0.59 4.58 -9.93
CA HIS A 405 1.89 4.64 -10.60
C HIS A 405 2.54 6.04 -10.62
N PHE A 406 1.75 7.10 -10.38
CA PHE A 406 2.21 8.45 -10.66
C PHE A 406 3.16 9.02 -9.61
N SER A 407 3.29 8.40 -8.44
CA SER A 407 4.16 8.90 -7.39
C SER A 407 5.18 7.89 -6.90
N VAL A 408 6.33 8.43 -6.50
CA VAL A 408 7.44 7.72 -5.86
C VAL A 408 7.83 8.49 -4.61
N LEU A 409 7.87 7.81 -3.48
CA LEU A 409 8.45 8.35 -2.24
C LEU A 409 9.92 7.97 -2.19
N ILE A 410 10.80 8.98 -2.09
CA ILE A 410 12.24 8.79 -1.94
C ILE A 410 12.67 9.26 -0.56
N PHE A 411 13.39 8.40 0.13
CA PHE A 411 13.93 8.69 1.46
C PHE A 411 15.39 8.22 1.57
N ASP A 412 16.11 8.79 2.50
CA ASP A 412 17.48 8.45 2.81
C ASP A 412 17.57 7.51 4.01
N VAL A 413 18.64 6.75 4.04
CA VAL A 413 19.05 5.92 5.18
C VAL A 413 19.99 6.72 6.05
N LEU A 414 19.64 6.87 7.32
CA LEU A 414 20.40 7.63 8.33
C LEU A 414 21.53 6.82 8.95
N GLY A 415 21.40 5.52 8.99
CA GLY A 415 22.34 4.61 9.61
C GLY A 415 21.83 3.18 9.65
N THR A 416 22.61 2.28 10.19
CA THR A 416 22.23 0.86 10.33
C THR A 416 22.45 0.35 11.74
N GLY A 417 21.48 -0.43 12.23
CA GLY A 417 21.61 -1.24 13.44
C GLY A 417 22.00 -2.67 13.08
N THR A 418 22.92 -3.23 13.85
CA THR A 418 23.31 -4.64 13.71
C THR A 418 23.60 -5.23 15.07
N VAL A 419 23.42 -6.54 15.19
CA VAL A 419 23.85 -7.27 16.39
C VAL A 419 25.38 -7.28 16.48
N PRO A 420 25.97 -7.16 17.70
CA PRO A 420 27.42 -7.17 17.88
C PRO A 420 27.99 -8.55 17.53
N ARG A 421 28.83 -8.63 16.49
CA ARG A 421 29.43 -9.88 15.98
C ARG A 421 30.93 -9.97 16.21
N SER A 422 31.55 -8.96 16.83
CA SER A 422 32.96 -8.95 17.11
C SER A 422 33.31 -10.06 18.10
N ILE A 423 34.36 -10.82 17.81
CA ILE A 423 34.86 -11.85 18.73
C ILE A 423 35.69 -11.15 19.81
N PRO A 424 35.25 -11.16 21.08
CA PRO A 424 35.98 -10.50 22.16
C PRO A 424 37.27 -11.26 22.49
N THR A 425 38.27 -10.54 22.96
CA THR A 425 39.53 -11.12 23.42
C THR A 425 39.31 -12.10 24.58
N THR A 426 40.10 -13.15 24.62
CA THR A 426 40.02 -14.16 25.69
C THR A 426 40.59 -13.59 26.98
N SER A 427 39.97 -13.88 28.12
CA SER A 427 40.46 -13.59 29.46
C SER A 427 40.72 -14.89 30.21
N ASP A 428 41.80 -14.93 31.03
CA ASP A 428 42.13 -16.12 31.82
C ASP A 428 41.08 -16.45 32.90
N ALA A 429 40.22 -15.49 33.25
CA ALA A 429 39.20 -15.62 34.29
C ALA A 429 37.78 -15.72 33.74
N GLU A 430 37.60 -16.17 32.48
CA GLU A 430 36.24 -16.31 31.88
C GLU A 430 35.37 -17.30 32.66
N PRO A 431 34.11 -16.96 32.95
CA PRO A 431 33.11 -17.87 33.51
C PRO A 431 32.89 -19.11 32.61
N LEU A 432 32.48 -20.21 33.22
CA LEU A 432 32.26 -21.49 32.49
C LEU A 432 31.34 -21.34 31.28
N THR A 433 30.24 -20.62 31.43
CA THR A 433 29.27 -20.41 30.33
C THR A 433 29.86 -19.62 29.15
N VAL A 434 30.73 -18.65 29.43
CA VAL A 434 31.47 -17.86 28.43
C VAL A 434 32.50 -18.73 27.71
N ARG A 435 33.27 -19.55 28.47
CA ARG A 435 34.20 -20.51 27.88
C ARG A 435 33.52 -21.51 26.96
N ASN A 436 32.38 -22.06 27.38
CA ASN A 436 31.62 -22.99 26.57
C ASN A 436 31.16 -22.33 25.26
N LEU A 437 30.67 -21.08 25.28
CA LEU A 437 30.32 -20.33 24.06
C LEU A 437 31.52 -20.15 23.14
N ARG A 438 32.70 -19.88 23.69
CA ARG A 438 33.96 -19.75 22.93
C ARG A 438 34.39 -21.08 22.30
N GLU A 439 34.22 -22.19 23.00
CA GLU A 439 34.51 -23.54 22.49
C GLU A 439 33.52 -23.90 21.35
N THR A 440 32.24 -23.57 21.50
CA THR A 440 31.22 -23.73 20.44
C THR A 440 31.62 -22.92 19.21
N LEU A 441 32.02 -21.65 19.35
CA LEU A 441 32.48 -20.82 18.24
C LEU A 441 33.73 -21.41 17.55
N ASN A 442 34.71 -21.87 18.31
CA ASN A 442 35.94 -22.49 17.78
C ASN A 442 35.61 -23.79 17.01
N THR A 443 34.65 -24.56 17.49
CA THR A 443 34.14 -25.77 16.80
C THR A 443 33.50 -25.42 15.47
N LEU A 444 32.67 -24.37 15.40
CA LEU A 444 32.07 -23.86 14.17
C LEU A 444 33.11 -23.36 13.16
N ILE A 445 34.12 -22.62 13.59
CA ILE A 445 35.21 -22.16 12.73
C ILE A 445 36.02 -23.35 12.20
N SER A 446 36.27 -24.36 13.04
CA SER A 446 36.96 -25.58 12.62
C SER A 446 36.16 -26.40 11.62
N LEU A 447 34.84 -26.47 11.78
CA LEU A 447 33.92 -27.14 10.86
C LEU A 447 33.93 -26.47 9.47
N GLU A 448 33.99 -25.16 9.41
CA GLU A 448 34.11 -24.40 8.16
C GLU A 448 35.41 -24.73 7.42
N LYS A 449 36.55 -24.73 8.16
CA LYS A 449 37.85 -25.09 7.58
C LYS A 449 37.93 -26.53 7.08
N GLN A 450 37.29 -27.49 7.76
CA GLN A 450 37.21 -28.88 7.32
C GLN A 450 36.41 -29.06 6.03
N CYS A 451 35.39 -28.24 5.83
CA CYS A 451 34.57 -28.28 4.62
C CYS A 451 35.25 -27.61 3.40
N ASN A 452 36.14 -26.64 3.62
CA ASN A 452 36.87 -25.90 2.58
C ASN A 452 38.26 -26.50 2.27
N GLY A 453 38.74 -27.45 3.07
CA GLY A 453 40.02 -28.15 2.90
C GLY A 453 39.84 -29.56 2.34
N SER A 454 40.85 -30.03 1.57
CA SER A 454 40.89 -31.41 1.03
C SER A 454 41.19 -32.39 2.17
N THR A 455 40.16 -32.92 2.83
CA THR A 455 40.27 -34.02 3.78
C THR A 455 39.72 -35.30 3.16
N ASP A 456 40.33 -36.42 3.51
CA ASP A 456 40.03 -37.78 2.96
C ASP A 456 38.60 -38.29 3.21
N GLN A 457 37.78 -37.58 3.98
CA GLN A 457 36.36 -37.89 4.19
C GLN A 457 35.53 -36.61 4.32
N PRO A 458 34.89 -36.11 3.25
CA PRO A 458 33.98 -34.99 3.35
C PRO A 458 32.75 -35.32 4.19
N LEU A 459 32.38 -34.46 5.13
CA LEU A 459 31.13 -34.58 5.87
C LEU A 459 29.96 -34.51 4.88
N THR A 460 28.98 -35.41 5.06
CA THR A 460 27.72 -35.30 4.29
C THR A 460 26.99 -34.01 4.65
N ALA A 461 26.27 -33.42 3.70
CA ALA A 461 25.50 -32.19 3.91
C ALA A 461 24.54 -32.31 5.12
N GLN A 462 23.89 -33.45 5.27
CA GLN A 462 23.00 -33.75 6.39
C GLN A 462 23.75 -33.70 7.75
N ARG A 463 24.90 -34.33 7.85
CA ARG A 463 25.69 -34.40 9.08
C ARG A 463 26.30 -33.01 9.44
N LYS A 464 26.59 -32.21 8.42
CA LYS A 464 27.00 -30.82 8.64
C LYS A 464 25.84 -30.01 9.24
N LEU A 465 24.64 -30.14 8.70
CA LEU A 465 23.46 -29.44 9.18
C LEU A 465 23.10 -29.80 10.62
N GLU A 466 23.19 -31.11 10.98
CA GLU A 466 23.00 -31.58 12.35
C GLU A 466 23.97 -30.94 13.33
N LYS A 467 25.26 -30.85 12.96
CA LYS A 467 26.27 -30.18 13.79
C LYS A 467 26.03 -28.66 13.94
N LEU A 468 25.57 -28.00 12.89
CA LEU A 468 25.21 -26.57 12.96
C LEU A 468 24.02 -26.35 13.89
N GLN A 469 23.03 -27.23 13.88
CA GLN A 469 21.86 -27.17 14.76
C GLN A 469 22.23 -27.46 16.22
N GLU A 470 23.07 -28.47 16.47
CA GLU A 470 23.61 -28.75 17.81
C GLU A 470 24.37 -27.54 18.37
N ALA A 471 25.29 -26.96 17.60
CA ALA A 471 26.05 -25.79 18.02
C ALA A 471 25.16 -24.57 18.30
N TRP A 472 24.08 -24.38 17.55
CA TRP A 472 23.11 -23.33 17.80
C TRP A 472 22.35 -23.53 19.12
N ASN A 473 21.86 -24.76 19.36
CA ASN A 473 21.19 -25.10 20.60
C ASN A 473 22.09 -24.88 21.82
N ASP A 474 23.37 -25.28 21.72
CA ASP A 474 24.36 -25.03 22.77
C ASP A 474 24.60 -23.55 23.00
N ALA A 475 24.75 -22.75 21.92
CA ALA A 475 24.96 -21.31 22.04
C ALA A 475 23.79 -20.61 22.70
N ILE A 476 22.55 -20.95 22.36
CA ILE A 476 21.35 -20.40 23.01
C ILE A 476 21.30 -20.80 24.49
N LYS A 477 21.54 -22.09 24.81
CA LYS A 477 21.53 -22.57 26.19
C LYS A 477 22.56 -21.84 27.03
N PHE A 478 23.81 -21.72 26.59
CA PHE A 478 24.86 -21.04 27.33
C PHE A 478 24.59 -19.55 27.49
N LYS A 479 23.95 -18.91 26.51
CA LYS A 479 23.46 -17.54 26.63
C LYS A 479 22.40 -17.41 27.74
N GLU A 480 21.43 -18.31 27.77
CA GLU A 480 20.37 -18.31 28.79
C GLU A 480 20.92 -18.55 30.18
N ASP A 481 21.85 -19.50 30.33
CA ASP A 481 22.53 -19.77 31.58
C ASP A 481 23.34 -18.55 32.08
N THR A 482 24.01 -17.84 31.14
CA THR A 482 24.72 -16.59 31.45
C THR A 482 23.74 -15.50 31.90
N LEU A 483 22.62 -15.32 31.24
CA LEU A 483 21.60 -14.35 31.63
C LEU A 483 20.98 -14.68 33.00
N ALA A 484 20.75 -15.94 33.29
CA ALA A 484 20.26 -16.39 34.61
C ALA A 484 21.31 -16.08 35.71
N ALA A 485 22.57 -16.41 35.47
CA ALA A 485 23.65 -16.12 36.41
C ALA A 485 23.87 -14.62 36.63
N PHE A 486 23.75 -13.81 35.59
CA PHE A 486 23.78 -12.35 35.67
C PHE A 486 22.63 -11.79 36.52
N ARG A 487 21.40 -12.27 36.31
CA ARG A 487 20.21 -11.86 37.11
C ARG A 487 20.37 -12.17 38.59
N LEU A 488 21.10 -13.24 38.93
CA LEU A 488 21.39 -13.64 40.30
C LEU A 488 22.62 -12.93 40.88
N GLY A 489 23.30 -12.08 40.12
CA GLY A 489 24.50 -11.34 40.57
C GLY A 489 25.80 -12.14 40.59
N TYR A 490 25.81 -13.35 39.97
CA TYR A 490 27.05 -14.16 39.87
C TYR A 490 27.94 -13.72 38.73
N LEU A 491 27.43 -12.98 37.77
CA LEU A 491 28.20 -12.44 36.63
C LEU A 491 28.03 -10.92 36.58
N ASN A 492 29.07 -10.23 36.12
CA ASN A 492 29.05 -8.79 35.90
C ASN A 492 28.58 -8.44 34.48
N LEU A 493 28.39 -7.15 34.20
CA LEU A 493 27.88 -6.67 32.92
C LEU A 493 28.84 -6.96 31.76
N THR A 494 30.17 -6.92 32.00
CA THR A 494 31.19 -7.22 30.98
C THR A 494 31.14 -8.68 30.56
N GLU A 495 31.00 -9.61 31.52
CA GLU A 495 30.89 -11.04 31.24
C GLU A 495 29.62 -11.37 30.48
N ARG A 496 28.49 -10.71 30.79
CA ARG A 496 27.29 -10.78 30.02
C ARG A 496 27.46 -10.26 28.59
N ALA A 497 28.13 -9.12 28.41
CA ALA A 497 28.39 -8.56 27.08
C ALA A 497 29.24 -9.50 26.21
N VAL A 498 30.27 -10.11 26.79
CA VAL A 498 31.11 -11.12 26.12
C VAL A 498 30.27 -12.33 25.66
N ALA A 499 29.38 -12.83 26.52
CA ALA A 499 28.53 -13.96 26.17
C ALA A 499 27.55 -13.60 25.02
N GLU A 500 26.95 -12.42 25.04
CA GLU A 500 26.06 -11.96 23.96
C GLU A 500 26.85 -11.82 22.64
N GLN A 501 28.05 -11.23 22.64
CA GLN A 501 28.91 -11.12 21.46
C GLN A 501 29.30 -12.50 20.89
N LEU A 502 29.72 -13.45 21.76
CA LEU A 502 30.06 -14.80 21.34
C LEU A 502 28.84 -15.56 20.75
N THR A 503 27.67 -15.40 21.35
CA THR A 503 26.44 -15.99 20.81
C THR A 503 26.15 -15.49 19.41
N TRP A 504 26.25 -14.18 19.16
CA TRP A 504 26.04 -13.60 17.83
C TRP A 504 27.17 -13.96 16.85
N ALA A 505 28.40 -14.16 17.32
CA ALA A 505 29.49 -14.69 16.51
C ALA A 505 29.23 -16.15 16.11
N CYS A 506 28.71 -17.00 17.00
CA CYS A 506 28.26 -18.36 16.67
C CYS A 506 27.13 -18.32 15.61
N ALA A 507 26.13 -17.45 15.82
CA ALA A 507 25.03 -17.25 14.87
C ALA A 507 25.56 -16.89 13.46
N ALA A 508 26.49 -15.95 13.38
CA ALA A 508 27.09 -15.53 12.11
C ALA A 508 27.87 -16.65 11.43
N GLN A 509 28.65 -17.42 12.18
CA GLN A 509 29.40 -18.57 11.68
C GLN A 509 28.48 -19.70 11.16
N ILE A 510 27.33 -19.92 11.82
CA ILE A 510 26.32 -20.86 11.36
C ILE A 510 25.69 -20.35 10.06
N ALA A 511 25.27 -19.09 10.01
CA ALA A 511 24.58 -18.50 8.87
C ALA A 511 25.40 -18.59 7.56
N ILE A 512 26.72 -18.35 7.64
CA ILE A 512 27.65 -18.48 6.50
C ILE A 512 27.69 -19.91 5.98
N GLN A 513 27.54 -20.90 6.85
CA GLN A 513 27.67 -22.32 6.52
C GLN A 513 26.35 -23.00 6.13
N LEU A 514 25.19 -22.32 6.26
CA LEU A 514 23.89 -22.86 5.91
C LEU A 514 23.74 -23.04 4.40
N PRO A 515 23.13 -24.16 3.95
CA PRO A 515 22.78 -24.36 2.55
C PRO A 515 21.72 -23.37 2.08
N GLN A 516 21.51 -23.24 0.77
CA GLN A 516 20.45 -22.38 0.22
C GLN A 516 19.05 -22.97 0.39
N THR A 517 18.93 -24.30 0.44
CA THR A 517 17.65 -25.03 0.56
C THR A 517 17.73 -26.12 1.63
N GLY A 518 16.58 -26.54 2.16
CA GLY A 518 16.51 -27.61 3.16
C GLY A 518 16.94 -27.18 4.57
N ILE A 519 16.82 -25.90 4.90
CA ILE A 519 17.19 -25.36 6.22
C ILE A 519 16.08 -25.66 7.23
N PRO A 520 16.40 -26.23 8.42
CA PRO A 520 15.45 -26.37 9.53
C PRO A 520 14.85 -25.04 9.95
N GLU A 521 13.62 -25.05 10.47
CA GLU A 521 12.89 -23.84 10.84
C GLU A 521 13.65 -22.98 11.86
N ASP A 522 14.23 -23.61 12.88
CA ASP A 522 15.02 -22.97 13.93
C ASP A 522 16.23 -22.19 13.38
N LEU A 523 16.85 -22.68 12.30
CA LEU A 523 17.98 -22.03 11.65
C LEU A 523 17.59 -21.01 10.58
N LYS A 524 16.35 -21.07 10.05
CA LYS A 524 15.83 -20.04 9.14
C LYS A 524 15.69 -18.69 9.85
N ALA A 525 15.17 -18.69 11.07
CA ALA A 525 15.02 -17.51 11.89
C ALA A 525 16.37 -16.80 12.16
N LEU A 526 17.48 -17.56 12.10
CA LEU A 526 18.81 -17.02 12.34
C LEU A 526 19.24 -15.96 11.32
N ARG A 527 18.93 -16.18 10.03
CA ARG A 527 19.25 -15.19 8.99
C ARG A 527 18.52 -13.88 9.24
N SER A 528 17.25 -13.97 9.64
CA SER A 528 16.45 -12.77 9.99
C SER A 528 16.97 -12.07 11.24
N ALA A 529 17.41 -12.83 12.26
CA ALA A 529 17.98 -12.26 13.48
C ALA A 529 19.35 -11.57 13.25
N LEU A 530 20.08 -11.98 12.22
CA LEU A 530 21.36 -11.39 11.81
C LEU A 530 21.24 -10.26 10.80
N ALA A 531 20.04 -10.05 10.24
CA ALA A 531 19.80 -8.99 9.27
C ALA A 531 20.03 -7.61 9.88
N LYS A 532 20.41 -6.65 9.06
CA LYS A 532 20.58 -5.26 9.48
C LYS A 532 19.25 -4.53 9.50
N THR A 533 19.07 -3.66 10.47
CA THR A 533 18.01 -2.65 10.45
C THR A 533 18.57 -1.38 9.82
N TYR A 534 17.96 -0.91 8.76
CA TYR A 534 18.27 0.36 8.10
C TYR A 534 17.30 1.41 8.63
N TYR A 535 17.81 2.47 9.28
CA TYR A 535 16.98 3.55 9.81
C TYR A 535 16.64 4.52 8.69
N ALA A 536 15.37 4.57 8.33
CA ALA A 536 14.83 5.35 7.23
C ALA A 536 14.30 6.70 7.71
N ASN A 537 14.69 7.78 7.05
CA ASN A 537 14.20 9.14 7.35
C ASN A 537 12.76 9.33 6.83
N ILE A 538 11.82 8.59 7.39
CA ILE A 538 10.38 8.68 7.07
C ILE A 538 9.55 8.39 8.32
N SER A 539 8.24 8.65 8.23
CA SER A 539 7.21 8.01 9.06
C SER A 539 6.34 7.13 8.17
N ILE A 540 6.29 5.83 8.46
CA ILE A 540 5.42 4.87 7.75
C ILE A 540 3.96 5.21 8.01
N PHE A 541 3.62 5.65 9.22
CA PHE A 541 2.26 6.05 9.59
C PHE A 541 1.78 7.25 8.76
N ARG A 542 2.67 8.16 8.36
CA ARG A 542 2.34 9.31 7.55
C ARG A 542 2.39 9.02 6.05
N SER A 543 3.43 8.32 5.60
CA SER A 543 3.75 8.23 4.17
C SER A 543 3.35 6.92 3.51
N ALA A 544 3.14 5.84 4.28
CA ALA A 544 2.78 4.51 3.78
C ALA A 544 1.84 3.75 4.74
N PRO A 545 0.71 4.36 5.16
CA PRO A 545 -0.16 3.79 6.19
C PRO A 545 -0.72 2.41 5.85
N ASP A 546 -0.95 2.09 4.59
CA ASP A 546 -1.49 0.78 4.20
C ASP A 546 -0.49 -0.38 4.45
N THR A 547 0.81 -0.09 4.61
CA THR A 547 1.80 -1.14 4.90
C THR A 547 1.55 -1.76 6.27
N TRP A 548 1.28 -0.95 7.30
CA TRP A 548 1.01 -1.43 8.65
C TRP A 548 -0.48 -1.74 8.89
N ALA A 549 -1.38 -0.95 8.29
CA ALA A 549 -2.82 -1.08 8.55
C ALA A 549 -3.44 -2.33 7.88
N ILE A 550 -2.99 -2.70 6.70
CA ILE A 550 -3.57 -3.78 5.89
C ILE A 550 -2.54 -4.66 5.19
N ASP A 551 -1.29 -4.62 5.60
CA ASP A 551 -0.20 -5.40 4.97
C ASP A 551 -0.05 -5.17 3.45
N GLN A 552 -0.37 -3.98 2.94
CA GLN A 552 -0.18 -3.67 1.52
C GLN A 552 1.30 -3.73 1.16
N LEU A 553 1.63 -4.49 0.13
CA LEU A 553 2.99 -4.53 -0.40
C LEU A 553 3.17 -3.42 -1.44
N PHE A 554 4.29 -2.71 -1.34
CA PHE A 554 4.75 -1.77 -2.35
C PHE A 554 6.14 -2.19 -2.84
N PRO A 555 6.50 -1.90 -4.10
CA PRO A 555 7.89 -2.05 -4.54
C PRO A 555 8.80 -1.08 -3.76
N VAL A 556 9.81 -1.62 -3.09
CA VAL A 556 10.82 -0.85 -2.34
C VAL A 556 12.18 -1.31 -2.78
N MET A 557 13.07 -0.38 -3.18
CA MET A 557 14.42 -0.71 -3.62
C MET A 557 15.33 0.52 -3.58
N PRO A 558 16.65 0.34 -3.56
CA PRO A 558 17.60 1.43 -3.79
C PRO A 558 17.37 2.06 -5.17
N ILE A 559 17.51 3.40 -5.28
CA ILE A 559 17.40 4.09 -6.58
C ILE A 559 18.74 4.28 -7.28
N HIS A 560 19.85 3.90 -6.65
CA HIS A 560 21.20 3.95 -7.16
C HIS A 560 22.05 2.76 -6.69
N ARG A 561 23.30 2.64 -7.17
CA ARG A 561 24.21 1.52 -6.91
C ARG A 561 23.68 0.16 -7.41
N LEU A 562 22.79 0.18 -8.40
CA LEU A 562 22.20 -1.04 -8.96
C LEU A 562 23.15 -1.75 -9.96
N ASP A 563 24.31 -1.20 -10.22
CA ASP A 563 25.46 -1.82 -10.88
C ASP A 563 26.38 -2.58 -9.90
N GLU A 564 26.13 -2.41 -8.57
CA GLU A 564 26.83 -3.14 -7.50
C GLU A 564 25.95 -4.30 -6.99
N ARG A 565 26.60 -5.38 -6.57
CA ARG A 565 25.89 -6.49 -5.92
C ARG A 565 25.48 -6.11 -4.50
N PRO A 566 24.19 -6.21 -4.13
CA PRO A 566 23.78 -6.04 -2.74
C PRO A 566 24.26 -7.23 -1.90
N GLU A 567 25.05 -6.96 -0.85
CA GLU A 567 25.69 -8.00 -0.03
C GLU A 567 25.01 -8.22 1.32
N GLU A 568 24.10 -7.31 1.71
CA GLU A 568 23.45 -7.31 3.00
C GLU A 568 21.98 -7.69 2.88
N LEU A 569 21.43 -8.26 3.95
CA LEU A 569 20.01 -8.46 4.11
C LEU A 569 19.51 -7.51 5.20
N GLY A 570 18.41 -6.81 4.95
CA GLY A 570 17.89 -5.84 5.91
C GLY A 570 16.40 -5.61 5.83
N SER A 571 15.89 -4.94 6.87
CA SER A 571 14.57 -4.33 6.92
C SER A 571 14.72 -2.85 7.25
N PHE A 572 13.65 -2.06 7.11
CA PHE A 572 13.69 -0.63 7.45
C PHE A 572 12.90 -0.38 8.73
N ALA A 573 13.44 0.46 9.61
CA ALA A 573 12.73 1.08 10.71
C ALA A 573 12.58 2.57 10.43
N ASP A 574 11.39 3.13 10.68
CA ASP A 574 11.13 4.55 10.54
C ASP A 574 11.63 5.37 11.75
N LEU A 575 11.35 6.67 11.79
CA LEU A 575 11.77 7.57 12.86
C LEU A 575 10.85 7.53 14.08
N THR A 576 9.69 6.89 13.99
CA THR A 576 8.75 6.85 15.10
C THR A 576 9.23 5.91 16.20
N CYS A 577 8.80 6.15 17.43
CA CYS A 577 9.13 5.26 18.55
C CYS A 577 8.24 4.01 18.62
N ASP A 578 7.28 3.87 17.70
CA ASP A 578 6.36 2.74 17.66
C ASP A 578 6.99 1.51 17.01
N SER A 579 6.72 0.33 17.57
CA SER A 579 7.25 -0.95 17.06
C SER A 579 6.71 -1.32 15.68
N ASP A 580 5.55 -0.76 15.26
CA ASP A 580 4.94 -0.98 13.95
C ASP A 580 5.52 -0.05 12.86
N GLY A 581 6.39 0.92 13.25
CA GLY A 581 7.08 1.84 12.35
C GLY A 581 8.20 1.17 11.57
N LYS A 582 7.90 0.14 10.75
CA LYS A 582 8.91 -0.64 10.02
C LYS A 582 8.37 -1.24 8.73
N LEU A 583 9.28 -1.46 7.77
CA LEU A 583 9.04 -2.22 6.56
C LEU A 583 9.76 -3.57 6.67
N GLU A 584 8.99 -4.62 6.92
CA GLU A 584 9.47 -6.00 7.09
C GLU A 584 8.84 -6.95 6.08
N ARG A 585 8.15 -6.43 5.07
CA ARG A 585 7.53 -7.23 4.01
C ARG A 585 7.81 -6.61 2.66
N PHE A 586 8.45 -7.37 1.80
CA PHE A 586 8.87 -6.96 0.48
C PHE A 586 8.31 -7.89 -0.58
N ILE A 587 8.17 -7.41 -1.80
CA ILE A 587 7.73 -8.22 -2.95
C ILE A 587 8.79 -9.27 -3.31
N ASP A 588 8.34 -10.45 -3.72
CA ASP A 588 9.18 -11.57 -4.15
C ASP A 588 8.41 -12.48 -5.13
N ASN A 589 8.36 -12.10 -6.42
CA ASN A 589 7.77 -12.91 -7.51
C ASN A 589 6.44 -13.59 -7.13
N GLY A 590 5.43 -12.81 -6.72
CA GLY A 590 4.11 -13.32 -6.32
C GLY A 590 4.04 -13.84 -4.88
N LYS A 591 5.12 -13.71 -4.12
CA LYS A 591 5.21 -13.97 -2.69
C LYS A 591 5.69 -12.74 -1.95
N SER A 592 5.82 -12.83 -0.64
CA SER A 592 6.49 -11.82 0.17
C SER A 592 7.68 -12.41 0.89
N LYS A 593 8.76 -11.62 1.02
CA LYS A 593 9.93 -11.91 1.85
C LYS A 593 10.03 -10.89 2.98
N SER A 594 10.63 -11.30 4.10
CA SER A 594 10.78 -10.45 5.29
C SER A 594 12.03 -9.56 5.25
N LEU A 595 12.96 -9.81 4.36
CA LEU A 595 14.20 -9.09 4.23
C LEU A 595 14.42 -8.70 2.77
N LEU A 596 15.02 -7.53 2.59
CA LEU A 596 15.42 -7.00 1.29
C LEU A 596 16.94 -7.10 1.16
N GLU A 597 17.42 -7.44 -0.01
CA GLU A 597 18.82 -7.35 -0.39
C GLU A 597 19.20 -5.86 -0.53
N LEU A 598 20.22 -5.43 0.20
CA LEU A 598 20.66 -4.05 0.30
C LEU A 598 22.18 -3.95 0.20
N HIS A 599 22.67 -2.77 -0.18
CA HIS A 599 24.11 -2.48 -0.18
C HIS A 599 24.56 -2.10 1.22
N SER A 600 25.83 -2.38 1.54
CA SER A 600 26.43 -1.90 2.76
C SER A 600 26.33 -0.38 2.88
N PHE A 601 25.78 0.08 4.00
CA PHE A 601 25.72 1.51 4.32
C PHE A 601 27.15 2.02 4.60
N LYS A 602 27.47 3.17 4.00
CA LYS A 602 28.76 3.86 4.19
C LYS A 602 28.49 5.24 4.77
N GLU A 603 29.06 5.51 5.91
CA GLU A 603 28.93 6.80 6.57
C GLU A 603 29.46 7.93 5.68
N GLY A 604 28.72 9.02 5.56
CA GLY A 604 29.06 10.14 4.69
C GLY A 604 28.71 9.97 3.20
N GLU A 605 28.28 8.77 2.77
CA GLU A 605 27.75 8.55 1.42
C GLU A 605 26.24 8.45 1.46
N PRO A 606 25.50 9.17 0.58
CA PRO A 606 24.04 9.06 0.53
C PRO A 606 23.59 7.66 0.10
N TYR A 607 22.57 7.12 0.79
CA TYR A 607 21.94 5.88 0.39
C TYR A 607 20.42 6.09 0.31
N TRP A 608 19.91 6.20 -0.93
CA TRP A 608 18.54 6.58 -1.21
C TRP A 608 17.70 5.38 -1.63
N ILE A 609 16.54 5.28 -1.02
CA ILE A 609 15.56 4.22 -1.25
C ILE A 609 14.31 4.83 -1.85
N GLY A 610 13.73 4.17 -2.86
CA GLY A 610 12.46 4.51 -3.46
C GLY A 610 11.37 3.53 -3.03
N MET A 611 10.20 4.04 -2.66
CA MET A 611 8.95 3.31 -2.56
C MET A 611 8.06 3.73 -3.72
N PHE A 612 7.69 2.77 -4.56
CA PHE A 612 6.98 3.00 -5.82
C PHE A 612 5.51 2.62 -5.72
N LEU A 613 4.71 3.07 -6.69
CA LEU A 613 3.27 2.80 -6.82
C LEU A 613 2.43 3.28 -5.62
N ALA A 614 2.90 4.27 -4.87
CA ALA A 614 2.30 4.78 -3.64
C ALA A 614 1.29 5.93 -3.84
N GLY A 615 0.91 6.26 -5.10
CA GLY A 615 0.07 7.43 -5.41
C GLY A 615 -1.40 7.32 -5.01
N ALA A 616 -1.89 6.13 -4.72
CA ALA A 616 -3.27 5.90 -4.31
C ALA A 616 -3.35 5.72 -2.78
N TYR A 617 -4.17 6.52 -2.12
CA TYR A 617 -4.54 6.48 -0.70
C TYR A 617 -3.46 6.90 0.30
N GLN A 618 -2.17 6.67 0.04
CA GLN A 618 -1.13 6.83 1.07
C GLN A 618 -1.03 8.25 1.62
N GLU A 619 -1.09 9.25 0.76
CA GLU A 619 -1.01 10.65 1.17
C GLU A 619 -2.21 11.14 2.01
N VAL A 620 -3.39 10.56 1.77
CA VAL A 620 -4.66 11.03 2.37
C VAL A 620 -5.08 10.23 3.61
N MET A 621 -4.53 9.04 3.81
CA MET A 621 -4.83 8.18 4.96
C MET A 621 -3.76 8.23 6.06
N GLY A 622 -2.64 8.93 5.83
CA GLY A 622 -1.57 9.07 6.80
C GLY A 622 -1.99 9.86 8.04
N ASN A 623 -1.44 9.48 9.19
CA ASN A 623 -1.65 10.17 10.47
C ASN A 623 -0.37 10.87 10.96
N LEU A 624 -0.48 11.64 12.05
CA LEU A 624 0.60 12.43 12.65
C LEU A 624 1.25 11.73 13.85
N HIS A 625 1.45 10.41 13.80
CA HIS A 625 2.11 9.68 14.87
C HIS A 625 3.48 10.28 15.19
N ASN A 626 3.78 10.52 16.48
CA ASN A 626 4.95 11.27 16.96
C ASN A 626 5.12 12.67 16.33
N LEU A 627 4.04 13.26 15.80
CA LEU A 627 4.02 14.56 15.11
C LEU A 627 4.90 14.63 13.85
N PHE A 628 5.22 13.50 13.22
CA PHE A 628 5.80 13.52 11.88
C PHE A 628 4.72 13.94 10.87
N GLY A 629 4.95 15.07 10.23
CA GLY A 629 4.05 15.67 9.25
C GLY A 629 4.25 15.15 7.83
N SER A 630 3.65 15.84 6.87
CA SER A 630 3.82 15.56 5.44
C SER A 630 5.27 15.76 5.01
N THR A 631 5.73 14.96 4.07
CA THR A 631 7.03 15.14 3.42
C THR A 631 6.99 16.27 2.39
N ASN A 632 8.14 16.76 1.93
CA ASN A 632 8.18 17.59 0.75
C ASN A 632 7.57 16.84 -0.44
N ALA A 633 6.73 17.51 -1.23
CA ALA A 633 6.13 16.94 -2.44
C ALA A 633 6.34 17.85 -3.65
N VAL A 634 6.61 17.25 -4.80
CA VAL A 634 6.81 17.97 -6.05
C VAL A 634 5.99 17.32 -7.16
N ASN A 635 5.31 18.14 -7.96
CA ASN A 635 4.70 17.71 -9.20
C ASN A 635 5.65 18.05 -10.36
N ILE A 636 5.89 17.06 -11.22
CA ILE A 636 6.84 17.14 -12.32
C ILE A 636 6.18 16.69 -13.61
N SER A 637 6.38 17.47 -14.66
CA SER A 637 6.11 17.07 -16.03
C SER A 637 7.39 17.05 -16.86
N LEU A 638 7.45 16.14 -17.85
CA LEU A 638 8.51 16.09 -18.83
C LEU A 638 8.01 16.65 -20.16
N ASN A 639 8.81 17.53 -20.74
CA ASN A 639 8.61 18.02 -22.08
C ASN A 639 9.05 16.97 -23.13
N GLU A 640 8.71 17.18 -24.40
CA GLU A 640 9.10 16.30 -25.51
C GLU A 640 10.62 16.18 -25.69
N ASP A 641 11.38 17.21 -25.32
CA ASP A 641 12.85 17.27 -25.35
C ASP A 641 13.53 16.54 -24.19
N GLY A 642 12.74 15.99 -23.25
CA GLY A 642 13.24 15.29 -22.05
C GLY A 642 13.59 16.21 -20.86
N ALA A 643 13.48 17.54 -21.04
CA ALA A 643 13.62 18.48 -19.91
C ALA A 643 12.45 18.35 -18.97
N TYR A 644 12.71 18.30 -17.66
CA TYR A 644 11.64 18.31 -16.66
C TYR A 644 11.30 19.74 -16.20
N ARG A 645 10.05 19.94 -15.88
CA ARG A 645 9.52 21.15 -15.30
C ARG A 645 8.95 20.82 -13.91
N LEU A 646 9.22 21.69 -12.95
CA LEU A 646 8.53 21.67 -11.65
C LEU A 646 7.22 22.43 -11.79
N ASP A 647 6.11 21.70 -11.83
CA ASP A 647 4.78 22.30 -11.96
C ASP A 647 4.31 22.86 -10.63
N HIS A 648 4.49 22.09 -9.55
CA HIS A 648 4.16 22.49 -8.20
C HIS A 648 5.19 21.98 -7.18
N VAL A 649 5.40 22.78 -6.14
CA VAL A 649 6.20 22.40 -4.97
C VAL A 649 5.34 22.63 -3.72
N VAL A 650 5.13 21.56 -2.98
CA VAL A 650 4.45 21.60 -1.67
C VAL A 650 5.48 21.23 -0.63
N LYS A 651 5.87 22.19 0.20
CA LYS A 651 6.78 21.90 1.31
C LYS A 651 6.08 21.03 2.34
N GLY A 652 6.85 20.13 2.94
CA GLY A 652 6.40 19.32 4.06
C GLY A 652 6.04 20.17 5.28
N ASP A 653 5.26 19.59 6.18
CA ASP A 653 4.82 20.27 7.39
C ASP A 653 6.03 20.65 8.27
N THR A 654 6.01 21.88 8.80
CA THR A 654 6.98 22.33 9.80
C THR A 654 6.56 21.88 11.20
N ASN A 655 7.51 21.91 12.16
CA ASN A 655 7.21 21.63 13.55
C ASN A 655 6.11 22.56 14.10
N ALA A 656 6.11 23.84 13.71
CA ALA A 656 5.06 24.79 14.09
C ALA A 656 3.68 24.32 13.57
N GLN A 657 3.58 23.92 12.30
CA GLN A 657 2.30 23.51 11.70
C GLN A 657 1.72 22.25 12.35
N VAL A 658 2.55 21.24 12.65
CA VAL A 658 2.04 20.03 13.33
C VAL A 658 1.63 20.30 14.77
N LEU A 659 2.30 21.22 15.45
CA LEU A 659 1.91 21.69 16.79
C LEU A 659 0.55 22.41 16.76
N GLU A 660 0.32 23.31 15.78
CA GLU A 660 -0.95 24.01 15.60
C GLU A 660 -2.12 23.05 15.30
N ILE A 661 -1.89 21.97 14.50
CA ILE A 661 -2.92 20.95 14.27
C ILE A 661 -3.36 20.29 15.59
N MET A 662 -2.44 20.19 16.56
CA MET A 662 -2.69 19.65 17.90
C MET A 662 -3.06 20.73 18.94
N GLU A 663 -3.48 21.90 18.47
CA GLU A 663 -3.94 23.03 19.29
C GLU A 663 -2.86 23.64 20.21
N HIS A 664 -1.57 23.37 19.96
CA HIS A 664 -0.48 24.08 20.62
C HIS A 664 -0.14 25.34 19.83
N ASN A 665 -0.09 26.49 20.52
CA ASN A 665 0.37 27.74 19.91
C ASN A 665 1.90 27.83 19.98
N PRO A 666 2.63 27.85 18.84
CA PRO A 666 4.09 27.89 18.83
C PRO A 666 4.69 29.12 19.52
N GLU A 667 4.03 30.29 19.41
CA GLU A 667 4.50 31.54 20.06
C GLU A 667 4.37 31.46 21.58
N GLU A 668 3.26 30.89 22.09
CA GLU A 668 3.10 30.66 23.52
C GLU A 668 4.11 29.68 24.08
N LEU A 669 4.48 28.66 23.31
CA LEU A 669 5.52 27.72 23.70
C LEU A 669 6.88 28.41 23.83
N LEU A 670 7.25 29.24 22.85
CA LEU A 670 8.48 30.05 22.89
C LEU A 670 8.48 31.02 24.06
N GLU A 671 7.38 31.70 24.34
CA GLU A 671 7.30 32.64 25.45
C GLU A 671 7.49 31.93 26.80
N ARG A 672 6.87 30.77 26.99
CA ARG A 672 7.06 29.94 28.22
C ARG A 672 8.54 29.55 28.37
N LEU A 673 9.21 29.16 27.28
CA LEU A 673 10.62 28.79 27.30
C LEU A 673 11.51 30.01 27.55
N ARG A 674 11.17 31.20 27.02
CA ARG A 674 11.87 32.45 27.31
C ARG A 674 11.78 32.81 28.79
N ILE A 675 10.60 32.74 29.40
CA ILE A 675 10.40 32.96 30.85
C ILE A 675 11.22 31.96 31.67
N ALA A 676 11.27 30.68 31.25
CA ALA A 676 12.09 29.66 31.92
C ALA A 676 13.59 29.98 31.83
N SER A 677 14.07 30.40 30.65
CA SER A 677 15.45 30.81 30.42
C SER A 677 15.84 32.00 31.28
N GLU A 678 14.99 33.04 31.37
CA GLU A 678 15.21 34.21 32.23
C GLU A 678 15.27 33.82 33.72
N THR A 679 14.44 32.85 34.14
CA THR A 679 14.46 32.34 35.49
C THR A 679 15.76 31.60 35.79
N ALA A 680 16.25 30.79 34.82
CA ALA A 680 17.51 30.07 34.96
C ALA A 680 18.71 31.01 34.99
N ILE A 681 18.72 32.10 34.21
CA ILE A 681 19.76 33.15 34.26
C ILE A 681 19.77 33.79 35.65
N ARG A 682 18.64 34.20 36.19
CA ARG A 682 18.54 34.84 37.51
C ARG A 682 19.00 33.91 38.65
N SER A 683 18.83 32.61 38.52
CA SER A 683 19.27 31.62 39.50
C SER A 683 20.75 31.20 39.29
N GLY A 684 21.43 31.70 38.27
CA GLY A 684 22.80 31.33 37.93
C GLY A 684 22.96 29.91 37.35
N GLN A 685 21.88 29.32 36.86
CA GLN A 685 21.88 27.99 36.21
C GLN A 685 22.19 28.06 34.72
N LEU A 686 21.95 29.22 34.07
CA LEU A 686 22.16 29.41 32.66
C LEU A 686 22.91 30.76 32.43
N GLU A 687 23.91 30.74 31.56
CA GLU A 687 24.54 31.97 31.12
C GLU A 687 23.75 32.67 30.00
N ILE A 688 23.88 33.99 29.87
CA ILE A 688 23.12 34.78 28.87
C ILE A 688 23.38 34.29 27.45
N ASN A 689 24.63 33.95 27.12
CA ASN A 689 25.01 33.47 25.79
C ASN A 689 24.36 32.11 25.47
N ASP A 690 24.31 31.20 26.47
CA ASP A 690 23.67 29.90 26.30
C ASP A 690 22.17 30.02 26.19
N ALA A 691 21.54 30.95 26.88
CA ALA A 691 20.13 31.28 26.78
C ALA A 691 19.81 31.82 25.38
N SER A 692 20.62 32.72 24.82
CA SER A 692 20.45 33.24 23.46
C SER A 692 20.54 32.11 22.43
N LEU A 693 21.57 31.27 22.52
CA LEU A 693 21.78 30.13 21.64
C LEU A 693 20.61 29.13 21.73
N LEU A 694 20.11 28.87 22.93
CA LEU A 694 18.95 27.99 23.15
C LEU A 694 17.69 28.56 22.46
N MET A 695 17.43 29.85 22.64
CA MET A 695 16.26 30.48 22.00
C MET A 695 16.36 30.50 20.48
N ASP A 696 17.53 30.77 19.91
CA ASP A 696 17.78 30.72 18.47
C ASP A 696 17.54 29.30 17.91
N HIS A 697 17.97 28.26 18.65
CA HIS A 697 17.71 26.87 18.25
C HIS A 697 16.21 26.52 18.30
N LEU A 698 15.48 26.96 19.33
CA LEU A 698 14.05 26.71 19.47
C LEU A 698 13.25 27.39 18.34
N GLU A 699 13.55 28.67 18.06
CA GLU A 699 12.90 29.42 16.97
C GLU A 699 13.21 28.79 15.60
N SER A 700 14.46 28.38 15.38
CA SER A 700 14.88 27.70 14.16
C SER A 700 14.15 26.34 14.00
N SER A 701 14.06 25.56 15.09
CA SER A 701 13.39 24.26 15.08
C SER A 701 11.94 24.35 14.68
N LEU A 702 11.20 25.40 15.09
CA LEU A 702 9.79 25.57 14.69
C LEU A 702 9.60 25.74 13.18
N ARG A 703 10.61 26.25 12.49
CA ARG A 703 10.57 26.48 11.03
C ARG A 703 11.08 25.30 10.21
N GLN A 704 11.71 24.31 10.85
CA GLN A 704 12.20 23.12 10.19
C GLN A 704 11.09 22.11 9.93
N THR A 705 11.33 21.20 8.98
CA THR A 705 10.48 20.04 8.77
C THR A 705 10.56 19.11 9.97
N THR A 706 9.60 18.23 10.11
CA THR A 706 9.55 17.23 11.19
C THR A 706 10.56 16.09 10.99
N TYR A 707 11.19 16.02 9.82
CA TYR A 707 12.18 14.99 9.46
C TYR A 707 13.61 15.48 9.71
N LEU A 708 14.55 14.53 9.81
CA LEU A 708 15.94 14.84 10.11
C LEU A 708 16.63 15.41 8.84
N ASN A 709 17.39 16.48 9.03
CA ASN A 709 18.24 17.04 7.98
C ASN A 709 19.66 16.51 8.16
N HIS A 710 20.26 15.97 7.10
CA HIS A 710 21.70 15.78 7.05
C HIS A 710 22.36 17.18 7.02
N GLN A 711 23.15 17.49 8.01
CA GLN A 711 24.00 18.69 8.02
C GLN A 711 25.18 18.52 7.08
#